data_15d732ffc79f563197c9f1ef01121b4b
#
_entry.id   15d732ffc79f563197c9f1ef01121b4b
#
_cell.length_a   1.000
_cell.length_b   1.000
_cell.length_c   1.000
_cell.angle_alpha   90.00
_cell.angle_beta   90.00
_cell.angle_gamma   90.00
#
_symmetry.space_group_name_H-M   'P 1'
#
loop_
_entity.id
_entity.type
_entity.pdbx_description
1 polymer ?
#
loop_
_entity_poly.entity_id
_entity_poly.type
_entity_poly.pdbx_seq_one_letter_code
_entity_poly.pdbx_strand_id
1 'polypeptide(L)'
;MTKNRIQILKEKMLSQPRYVSIEQALIITKTYKQHENEPIILKRAYALANALRELEIGIENEELIVGNRTKGVRYGVVFPESGISWVDREFETIPTRKQDKFLVRDEDIKIFREQIVPYWKGKSLEDVIKQNFGQEISAINKVVKINQTDHAQGHICPNVEKWLQKGVSGLLEDAQNHYENADEDKKNFYQAIIIVMKAVQDFMLRYHDLLIATAKTDEKNRTSLIKVANICKNISQRPPQTFHEAVQATWFLFVILHMESNASSFSPGRLDKILYPYYIKDIENNILTKDEALEIIECLWLKFNEIVYLRNQHSAKYFAGFPIGFNIAVGGVDEHGNDFSNDLSELFLSAQEDLGLPQPNLSVRLHEKTNDKLLKHAIRVVAKGSGMPQFFNDKAIIKEMENLGVTHQDAMNYAIVGCVELTTQGNNLGWSDAAMFNMNKVLELTLNHGRCLLTDKQMAPDFGSLSTYKTFADLEIALEQTMNYFVEKMIPCCEAVEKGHIAILPTAFLSSVIDDCMEKGIDVTKGGAKYNLSGIQFIQVANLADSLAVIKQLVFDEQKVSAKVLEEALKNNFANQEILCQKLLNHVPKYGNDIAWVDELGVKWARKFRAKLREFTNYRGGAYHMGMYTVSAHVPMGENLGASADGRLSQTPLADGGMSAVYGRDLNGPTAVLKSVSRLDNNLTTNGGLLNMKFLPEFFQTQTGIDKFANFLRTFVDLEIPHIQFNVVCREDLLKAQKNPEQYSSLTVRVAGYTAYFTELAGELQNEIIARTTYDNV
;
A
#
# COMPACT_ATOMS: atom_id res chain seq x y z
N MET A 1 24.66 -28.29 -11.63
CA MET A 1 24.27 -28.11 -10.20
C MET A 1 22.80 -28.46 -10.07
N THR A 2 22.43 -29.33 -9.14
CA THR A 2 21.03 -29.58 -8.80
C THR A 2 20.46 -28.30 -8.22
N LYS A 3 19.33 -27.79 -8.77
CA LYS A 3 18.63 -26.62 -8.25
C LYS A 3 18.21 -26.91 -6.82
N ASN A 4 18.39 -25.94 -5.93
CA ASN A 4 17.90 -26.05 -4.56
C ASN A 4 16.36 -25.83 -4.53
N ARG A 5 15.71 -26.16 -3.40
CA ARG A 5 14.27 -26.02 -3.17
C ARG A 5 13.74 -24.64 -3.58
N ILE A 6 14.38 -23.59 -3.10
CA ILE A 6 13.97 -22.20 -3.30
C ILE A 6 13.98 -21.80 -4.78
N GLN A 7 15.03 -22.21 -5.51
CA GLN A 7 15.10 -21.96 -6.96
C GLN A 7 13.99 -22.67 -7.73
N ILE A 8 13.69 -23.94 -7.37
CA ILE A 8 12.62 -24.72 -8.00
C ILE A 8 11.27 -24.01 -7.80
N LEU A 9 10.96 -23.66 -6.56
CA LEU A 9 9.69 -22.99 -6.22
C LEU A 9 9.57 -21.61 -6.87
N LYS A 10 10.64 -20.80 -6.87
CA LYS A 10 10.67 -19.48 -7.52
C LYS A 10 10.41 -19.59 -9.02
N GLU A 11 11.07 -20.50 -9.71
CA GLU A 11 10.87 -20.72 -11.14
C GLU A 11 9.46 -21.20 -11.47
N LYS A 12 8.92 -22.16 -10.68
CA LYS A 12 7.55 -22.63 -10.83
C LYS A 12 6.55 -21.49 -10.65
N MET A 13 6.70 -20.69 -9.59
CA MET A 13 5.81 -19.56 -9.31
C MET A 13 5.83 -18.54 -10.46
N LEU A 14 7.02 -18.14 -10.93
CA LEU A 14 7.17 -17.12 -11.97
C LEU A 14 6.71 -17.58 -13.36
N SER A 15 6.83 -18.88 -13.66
CA SER A 15 6.44 -19.46 -14.96
C SER A 15 4.94 -19.73 -15.09
N GLN A 16 4.18 -19.78 -13.98
CA GLN A 16 2.74 -20.02 -14.03
C GLN A 16 2.00 -18.81 -14.60
N PRO A 17 1.05 -19.03 -15.53
CA PRO A 17 0.22 -17.95 -16.06
C PRO A 17 -0.77 -17.46 -15.01
N ARG A 18 -1.06 -16.15 -15.05
CA ARG A 18 -2.06 -15.50 -14.17
C ARG A 18 -3.43 -15.58 -14.82
N TYR A 19 -4.37 -16.27 -14.20
CA TYR A 19 -5.78 -16.35 -14.64
C TYR A 19 -6.68 -15.53 -13.73
N VAL A 20 -7.79 -15.04 -14.27
CA VAL A 20 -8.93 -14.64 -13.43
C VAL A 20 -9.60 -15.90 -12.91
N SER A 21 -9.92 -15.95 -11.62
CA SER A 21 -10.65 -17.02 -10.96
C SER A 21 -12.04 -16.56 -10.54
N ILE A 22 -13.08 -17.29 -10.97
CA ILE A 22 -14.47 -17.06 -10.56
C ILE A 22 -14.96 -18.11 -9.54
N GLU A 23 -14.13 -19.07 -9.16
CA GLU A 23 -14.52 -20.20 -8.30
C GLU A 23 -15.07 -19.71 -6.95
N GLN A 24 -14.33 -18.82 -6.27
CA GLN A 24 -14.81 -18.25 -5.02
C GLN A 24 -16.11 -17.45 -5.20
N ALA A 25 -16.24 -16.70 -6.29
CA ALA A 25 -17.45 -15.94 -6.61
C ALA A 25 -18.68 -16.84 -6.80
N LEU A 26 -18.52 -18.02 -7.37
CA LEU A 26 -19.59 -19.02 -7.48
C LEU A 26 -20.02 -19.53 -6.11
N ILE A 27 -19.07 -19.88 -5.23
CA ILE A 27 -19.34 -20.35 -3.87
C ILE A 27 -20.06 -19.27 -3.06
N ILE A 28 -19.55 -18.02 -3.10
CA ILE A 28 -20.16 -16.87 -2.43
C ILE A 28 -21.60 -16.68 -2.92
N THR A 29 -21.83 -16.68 -4.24
CA THR A 29 -23.15 -16.47 -4.83
C THR A 29 -24.13 -17.55 -4.41
N LYS A 30 -23.73 -18.82 -4.46
CA LYS A 30 -24.52 -19.96 -4.00
C LYS A 30 -24.88 -19.80 -2.52
N THR A 31 -23.91 -19.47 -1.69
CA THR A 31 -24.11 -19.32 -0.24
C THR A 31 -25.07 -18.17 0.10
N TYR A 32 -24.92 -17.02 -0.56
CA TYR A 32 -25.83 -15.88 -0.34
C TYR A 32 -27.27 -16.19 -0.71
N LYS A 33 -27.51 -16.98 -1.78
CA LYS A 33 -28.85 -17.44 -2.14
C LYS A 33 -29.43 -18.39 -1.08
N GLN A 34 -28.61 -19.24 -0.48
CA GLN A 34 -29.05 -20.17 0.58
C GLN A 34 -29.38 -19.48 1.89
N HIS A 35 -28.71 -18.35 2.18
CA HIS A 35 -28.84 -17.57 3.42
C HIS A 35 -29.47 -16.20 3.19
N GLU A 36 -30.40 -16.07 2.22
CA GLU A 36 -30.92 -14.77 1.78
C GLU A 36 -31.50 -13.91 2.90
N ASN A 37 -32.13 -14.52 3.90
CA ASN A 37 -32.80 -13.84 5.01
C ASN A 37 -31.90 -13.61 6.24
N GLU A 38 -30.65 -14.09 6.21
CA GLU A 38 -29.73 -13.91 7.32
C GLU A 38 -29.15 -12.49 7.37
N PRO A 39 -28.75 -11.97 8.55
CA PRO A 39 -27.97 -10.77 8.66
C PRO A 39 -26.70 -10.80 7.81
N ILE A 40 -26.29 -9.64 7.27
CA ILE A 40 -25.16 -9.58 6.32
C ILE A 40 -23.88 -10.18 6.89
N ILE A 41 -23.58 -10.00 8.17
CA ILE A 41 -22.39 -10.53 8.81
C ILE A 41 -22.39 -12.07 8.83
N LEU A 42 -23.55 -12.68 9.02
CA LEU A 42 -23.71 -14.14 8.95
C LEU A 42 -23.62 -14.66 7.52
N LYS A 43 -24.23 -13.96 6.54
CA LYS A 43 -24.04 -14.32 5.11
C LYS A 43 -22.57 -14.35 4.72
N ARG A 44 -21.80 -13.34 5.12
CA ARG A 44 -20.37 -13.27 4.83
C ARG A 44 -19.59 -14.36 5.57
N ALA A 45 -19.93 -14.63 6.82
CA ALA A 45 -19.32 -15.71 7.58
C ALA A 45 -19.55 -17.09 6.95
N TYR A 46 -20.79 -17.39 6.53
CA TYR A 46 -21.10 -18.62 5.79
C TYR A 46 -20.38 -18.68 4.45
N ALA A 47 -20.32 -17.56 3.72
CA ALA A 47 -19.63 -17.49 2.43
C ALA A 47 -18.13 -17.78 2.56
N LEU A 48 -17.45 -17.17 3.54
CA LEU A 48 -16.05 -17.47 3.84
C LEU A 48 -15.88 -18.92 4.31
N ALA A 49 -16.74 -19.41 5.20
CA ALA A 49 -16.68 -20.79 5.68
C ALA A 49 -16.81 -21.80 4.55
N ASN A 50 -17.75 -21.59 3.61
CA ASN A 50 -17.93 -22.47 2.46
C ASN A 50 -16.75 -22.35 1.48
N ALA A 51 -16.20 -21.15 1.26
CA ALA A 51 -14.98 -20.99 0.46
C ALA A 51 -13.80 -21.77 1.06
N LEU A 52 -13.57 -21.69 2.37
CA LEU A 52 -12.52 -22.44 3.07
C LEU A 52 -12.68 -23.96 2.97
N ARG A 53 -13.92 -24.45 2.86
CA ARG A 53 -14.24 -25.88 2.76
C ARG A 53 -14.29 -26.41 1.35
N GLU A 54 -14.75 -25.62 0.37
CA GLU A 54 -15.09 -26.08 -0.98
C GLU A 54 -14.06 -25.72 -2.04
N LEU A 55 -13.33 -24.56 -1.92
CA LEU A 55 -12.32 -24.15 -2.90
C LEU A 55 -11.30 -25.25 -3.17
N GLU A 56 -10.95 -25.46 -4.42
CA GLU A 56 -9.89 -26.38 -4.79
C GLU A 56 -8.54 -25.88 -4.24
N ILE A 57 -7.85 -26.74 -3.48
CA ILE A 57 -6.53 -26.45 -2.91
C ILE A 57 -5.45 -27.17 -3.68
N GLY A 58 -4.23 -26.58 -3.68
CA GLY A 58 -3.05 -27.16 -4.32
C GLY A 58 -1.79 -26.97 -3.46
N ILE A 59 -0.79 -27.78 -3.73
CA ILE A 59 0.55 -27.66 -3.15
C ILE A 59 1.60 -27.95 -4.22
N GLU A 60 2.81 -27.41 -4.00
CA GLU A 60 4.02 -27.88 -4.68
C GLU A 60 4.80 -28.81 -3.75
N ASN A 61 5.41 -29.85 -4.28
CA ASN A 61 6.01 -30.91 -3.46
C ASN A 61 7.20 -30.43 -2.62
N GLU A 62 7.86 -29.37 -3.05
CA GLU A 62 8.99 -28.75 -2.37
C GLU A 62 8.61 -27.74 -1.31
N GLU A 63 7.32 -27.38 -1.14
CA GLU A 63 6.90 -26.36 -0.19
C GLU A 63 7.15 -26.74 1.27
N LEU A 64 7.65 -25.77 2.05
CA LEU A 64 7.71 -25.83 3.51
C LEU A 64 6.61 -25.00 4.15
N ILE A 65 6.04 -24.07 3.45
CA ILE A 65 4.88 -23.25 3.82
C ILE A 65 3.80 -23.48 2.77
N VAL A 66 2.62 -23.90 3.20
CA VAL A 66 1.49 -24.20 2.31
C VAL A 66 0.32 -23.27 2.55
N GLY A 67 -0.58 -23.20 1.60
CA GLY A 67 -1.78 -22.39 1.65
C GLY A 67 -1.84 -21.35 0.53
N ASN A 68 -2.99 -21.29 -0.14
CA ASN A 68 -3.31 -20.26 -1.11
C ASN A 68 -4.85 -20.10 -1.18
N ARG A 69 -5.30 -19.00 -1.76
CA ARG A 69 -6.72 -18.71 -1.99
C ARG A 69 -7.26 -19.26 -3.32
N THR A 70 -6.40 -19.89 -4.11
CA THR A 70 -6.72 -20.57 -5.37
C THR A 70 -5.80 -21.75 -5.55
N LYS A 71 -6.18 -22.74 -6.36
CA LYS A 71 -5.32 -23.88 -6.67
C LYS A 71 -4.03 -23.46 -7.39
N GLY A 72 -4.13 -22.57 -8.36
CA GLY A 72 -2.97 -21.99 -9.04
C GLY A 72 -2.49 -20.73 -8.32
N VAL A 73 -1.22 -20.38 -8.51
CA VAL A 73 -0.63 -19.18 -7.92
C VAL A 73 -0.86 -17.95 -8.80
N ARG A 74 -0.90 -16.76 -8.17
CA ARG A 74 -1.00 -15.47 -8.85
C ARG A 74 -2.31 -15.29 -9.63
N TYR A 75 -3.40 -15.94 -9.22
CA TYR A 75 -4.71 -15.75 -9.84
C TYR A 75 -5.41 -14.50 -9.29
N GLY A 76 -6.09 -13.77 -10.19
CA GLY A 76 -6.97 -12.67 -9.84
C GLY A 76 -8.34 -13.17 -9.40
N VAL A 77 -8.66 -13.06 -8.11
CA VAL A 77 -9.93 -13.56 -7.56
C VAL A 77 -11.02 -12.51 -7.70
N VAL A 78 -12.19 -12.93 -8.17
CA VAL A 78 -13.40 -12.09 -8.26
C VAL A 78 -14.17 -12.14 -6.94
N PHE A 79 -14.46 -10.96 -6.38
CA PHE A 79 -15.30 -10.76 -5.19
C PHE A 79 -16.59 -10.05 -5.63
N PRO A 80 -17.67 -10.79 -5.87
CA PRO A 80 -18.88 -10.24 -6.50
C PRO A 80 -19.61 -9.24 -5.60
N GLU A 81 -19.50 -9.38 -4.28
CA GLU A 81 -20.07 -8.46 -3.30
C GLU A 81 -19.41 -7.09 -3.30
N SER A 82 -18.17 -7.01 -3.79
CA SER A 82 -17.40 -5.76 -3.83
C SER A 82 -17.60 -5.01 -5.14
N GLY A 83 -17.36 -5.65 -6.28
CA GLY A 83 -17.37 -4.95 -7.57
C GLY A 83 -17.70 -5.87 -8.73
N ILE A 84 -18.99 -6.17 -8.93
CA ILE A 84 -19.45 -7.03 -10.00
C ILE A 84 -19.52 -6.31 -11.35
N SER A 85 -19.97 -5.05 -11.34
CA SER A 85 -20.27 -4.31 -12.56
C SER A 85 -19.03 -3.93 -13.36
N TRP A 86 -17.90 -3.63 -12.70
CA TRP A 86 -16.66 -3.37 -13.42
C TRP A 86 -16.06 -4.65 -14.02
N VAL A 87 -16.19 -5.79 -13.32
CA VAL A 87 -15.71 -7.08 -13.83
C VAL A 87 -16.49 -7.43 -15.10
N ASP A 88 -17.82 -7.30 -15.10
CA ASP A 88 -18.65 -7.59 -16.27
C ASP A 88 -18.28 -6.72 -17.48
N ARG A 89 -17.98 -5.42 -17.27
CA ARG A 89 -17.56 -4.51 -18.34
C ARG A 89 -16.19 -4.84 -18.92
N GLU A 90 -15.26 -5.29 -18.10
CA GLU A 90 -13.84 -5.40 -18.47
C GLU A 90 -13.40 -6.86 -18.71
N PHE A 91 -14.22 -7.87 -18.39
CA PHE A 91 -13.79 -9.27 -18.33
C PHE A 91 -13.08 -9.73 -19.61
N GLU A 92 -13.62 -9.40 -20.77
CA GLU A 92 -13.04 -9.75 -22.08
C GLU A 92 -11.77 -8.95 -22.42
N THR A 93 -11.61 -7.75 -21.83
CA THR A 93 -10.48 -6.85 -22.13
C THR A 93 -9.32 -6.98 -21.16
N ILE A 94 -9.49 -7.64 -20.02
CA ILE A 94 -8.42 -7.87 -19.03
C ILE A 94 -7.16 -8.48 -19.67
N PRO A 95 -7.23 -9.44 -20.61
CA PRO A 95 -6.02 -10.01 -21.22
C PRO A 95 -5.23 -9.04 -22.11
N THR A 96 -5.87 -8.03 -22.65
CA THR A 96 -5.29 -7.11 -23.66
C THR A 96 -5.03 -5.70 -23.14
N ARG A 97 -5.42 -5.39 -21.90
CA ARG A 97 -5.20 -4.08 -21.31
C ARG A 97 -3.70 -3.74 -21.18
N LYS A 98 -3.34 -2.47 -21.04
CA LYS A 98 -1.94 -2.00 -21.09
C LYS A 98 -1.06 -2.58 -19.99
N GLN A 99 -1.61 -2.79 -18.78
CA GLN A 99 -0.88 -3.32 -17.62
C GLN A 99 -1.76 -4.19 -16.73
N ASP A 100 -1.16 -4.93 -15.80
CA ASP A 100 -1.83 -5.82 -14.83
C ASP A 100 -2.74 -6.84 -15.53
N LYS A 101 -2.23 -7.47 -16.59
CA LYS A 101 -2.96 -8.42 -17.43
C LYS A 101 -3.18 -9.75 -16.71
N PHE A 102 -4.36 -10.32 -16.91
CA PHE A 102 -4.69 -11.71 -16.56
C PHE A 102 -5.26 -12.43 -17.77
N LEU A 103 -5.00 -13.71 -17.87
CA LEU A 103 -5.69 -14.57 -18.82
C LEU A 103 -7.12 -14.83 -18.33
N VAL A 104 -8.04 -14.97 -19.26
CA VAL A 104 -9.45 -15.26 -18.99
C VAL A 104 -9.87 -16.44 -19.87
N ARG A 105 -10.67 -17.36 -19.32
CA ARG A 105 -11.24 -18.47 -20.07
C ARG A 105 -12.62 -18.08 -20.57
N ASP A 106 -12.95 -18.37 -21.82
CA ASP A 106 -14.27 -18.05 -22.40
C ASP A 106 -15.42 -18.71 -21.64
N GLU A 107 -15.18 -19.91 -21.12
CA GLU A 107 -16.14 -20.62 -20.28
C GLU A 107 -16.43 -19.86 -18.97
N ASP A 108 -15.40 -19.30 -18.34
CA ASP A 108 -15.55 -18.52 -17.11
C ASP A 108 -16.37 -17.24 -17.35
N ILE A 109 -16.22 -16.58 -18.49
CA ILE A 109 -17.04 -15.41 -18.87
C ILE A 109 -18.52 -15.81 -18.96
N LYS A 110 -18.81 -16.92 -19.61
CA LYS A 110 -20.17 -17.41 -19.77
C LYS A 110 -20.80 -17.74 -18.42
N ILE A 111 -20.12 -18.55 -17.60
CA ILE A 111 -20.58 -18.93 -16.26
C ILE A 111 -20.80 -17.69 -15.39
N PHE A 112 -19.87 -16.75 -15.43
CA PHE A 112 -19.92 -15.50 -14.67
C PHE A 112 -21.20 -14.70 -15.01
N ARG A 113 -21.48 -14.50 -16.31
CA ARG A 113 -22.66 -13.76 -16.77
C ARG A 113 -23.97 -14.47 -16.53
N GLU A 114 -24.00 -15.82 -16.60
CA GLU A 114 -25.22 -16.59 -16.40
C GLU A 114 -25.55 -16.85 -14.92
N GLN A 115 -24.54 -17.04 -14.04
CA GLN A 115 -24.76 -17.53 -12.69
C GLN A 115 -24.44 -16.53 -11.59
N ILE A 116 -23.51 -15.58 -11.83
CA ILE A 116 -23.03 -14.63 -10.81
C ILE A 116 -23.69 -13.26 -10.99
N VAL A 117 -23.51 -12.65 -12.15
CA VAL A 117 -24.00 -11.29 -12.45
C VAL A 117 -25.47 -11.07 -12.13
N PRO A 118 -26.42 -11.99 -12.49
CA PRO A 118 -27.83 -11.76 -12.26
C PRO A 118 -28.21 -11.59 -10.79
N TYR A 119 -27.48 -12.23 -9.88
CA TYR A 119 -27.73 -12.10 -8.44
C TYR A 119 -27.18 -10.78 -7.87
N TRP A 120 -25.99 -10.38 -8.32
CA TRP A 120 -25.23 -9.29 -7.71
C TRP A 120 -25.46 -7.91 -8.32
N LYS A 121 -25.96 -7.84 -9.55
CA LYS A 121 -26.21 -6.56 -10.24
C LYS A 121 -27.12 -5.65 -9.41
N GLY A 122 -26.61 -4.45 -9.09
CA GLY A 122 -27.30 -3.49 -8.24
C GLY A 122 -27.15 -3.72 -6.73
N LYS A 123 -26.47 -4.80 -6.30
CA LYS A 123 -26.30 -5.16 -4.88
C LYS A 123 -24.85 -5.10 -4.40
N SER A 124 -23.87 -5.03 -5.32
CA SER A 124 -22.45 -4.91 -4.94
C SER A 124 -22.14 -3.54 -4.32
N LEU A 125 -21.04 -3.47 -3.57
CA LEU A 125 -20.57 -2.20 -3.00
C LEU A 125 -20.44 -1.11 -4.07
N GLU A 126 -19.81 -1.45 -5.22
CA GLU A 126 -19.68 -0.54 -6.37
C GLU A 126 -21.03 0.04 -6.80
N ASP A 127 -22.01 -0.82 -6.98
CA ASP A 127 -23.33 -0.43 -7.46
C ASP A 127 -24.09 0.43 -6.45
N VAL A 128 -24.04 0.07 -5.17
CA VAL A 128 -24.71 0.80 -4.08
C VAL A 128 -24.09 2.18 -3.88
N ILE A 129 -22.77 2.30 -3.86
CA ILE A 129 -22.10 3.60 -3.76
C ILE A 129 -22.41 4.46 -4.99
N LYS A 130 -22.36 3.88 -6.19
CA LYS A 130 -22.67 4.61 -7.42
C LYS A 130 -24.10 5.10 -7.48
N GLN A 131 -25.07 4.30 -7.02
CA GLN A 131 -26.48 4.70 -6.96
C GLN A 131 -26.72 5.85 -5.98
N ASN A 132 -26.07 5.82 -4.84
CA ASN A 132 -26.33 6.77 -3.76
C ASN A 132 -25.45 8.03 -3.79
N PHE A 133 -24.21 7.95 -4.28
CA PHE A 133 -23.21 9.03 -4.25
C PHE A 133 -22.38 9.16 -5.54
N GLY A 134 -22.77 8.48 -6.61
CA GLY A 134 -22.00 8.48 -7.85
C GLY A 134 -21.86 9.86 -8.49
N GLN A 135 -22.85 10.74 -8.35
CA GLN A 135 -22.81 12.10 -8.89
C GLN A 135 -21.81 12.96 -8.10
N GLU A 136 -21.85 12.91 -6.78
CA GLU A 136 -20.96 13.67 -5.88
C GLU A 136 -19.51 13.25 -6.08
N ILE A 137 -19.23 11.94 -6.11
CA ILE A 137 -17.89 11.41 -6.38
C ILE A 137 -17.40 11.83 -7.78
N SER A 138 -18.27 11.75 -8.78
CA SER A 138 -17.94 12.15 -10.16
C SER A 138 -17.64 13.64 -10.28
N ALA A 139 -18.33 14.48 -9.52
CA ALA A 139 -18.15 15.94 -9.56
C ALA A 139 -16.76 16.39 -9.11
N ILE A 140 -16.09 15.62 -8.23
CA ILE A 140 -14.76 15.96 -7.69
C ILE A 140 -13.62 15.09 -8.25
N ASN A 141 -13.91 14.10 -9.09
CA ASN A 141 -12.97 13.03 -9.46
C ASN A 141 -11.69 13.47 -10.20
N LYS A 142 -11.63 14.70 -10.71
CA LYS A 142 -10.42 15.28 -11.32
C LYS A 142 -9.49 15.93 -10.29
N VAL A 143 -10.00 16.23 -9.11
CA VAL A 143 -9.25 16.79 -7.97
C VAL A 143 -9.03 15.74 -6.91
N VAL A 144 -10.07 14.96 -6.59
CA VAL A 144 -10.06 13.97 -5.52
C VAL A 144 -10.43 12.60 -6.05
N LYS A 145 -9.54 11.62 -5.89
CA LYS A 145 -9.87 10.22 -6.12
C LYS A 145 -10.32 9.60 -4.82
N ILE A 146 -11.59 9.23 -4.73
CA ILE A 146 -12.13 8.42 -3.63
C ILE A 146 -11.79 6.95 -3.88
N ASN A 147 -11.23 6.27 -2.87
CA ASN A 147 -10.81 4.88 -2.97
C ASN A 147 -11.81 3.93 -2.27
N GLN A 148 -11.60 2.63 -2.43
CA GLN A 148 -12.40 1.54 -1.87
C GLN A 148 -13.90 1.61 -2.21
N THR A 149 -14.24 2.13 -3.37
CA THR A 149 -15.63 2.17 -3.87
C THR A 149 -16.09 0.86 -4.49
N ASP A 150 -15.17 -0.04 -4.82
CA ASP A 150 -15.40 -1.31 -5.51
C ASP A 150 -14.59 -2.49 -4.92
N HIS A 151 -13.99 -2.28 -3.77
CA HIS A 151 -13.19 -3.27 -3.04
C HIS A 151 -13.15 -2.94 -1.55
N ALA A 152 -12.76 -3.91 -0.71
CA ALA A 152 -12.75 -3.77 0.74
C ALA A 152 -11.64 -2.82 1.24
N GLN A 153 -11.80 -2.31 2.45
CA GLN A 153 -10.76 -1.56 3.14
C GLN A 153 -9.60 -2.49 3.48
N GLY A 154 -8.39 -2.05 3.14
CA GLY A 154 -7.13 -2.67 3.50
C GLY A 154 -6.28 -1.73 4.36
N HIS A 155 -4.94 -1.83 4.22
CA HIS A 155 -3.99 -1.07 5.03
C HIS A 155 -4.17 -1.35 6.53
N ILE A 156 -4.21 -2.64 6.86
CA ILE A 156 -4.45 -3.13 8.21
C ILE A 156 -3.31 -4.04 8.63
N CYS A 157 -2.82 -3.84 9.85
CA CYS A 157 -1.89 -4.74 10.51
C CYS A 157 -2.67 -5.52 11.58
N PRO A 158 -3.04 -6.79 11.31
CA PRO A 158 -3.75 -7.60 12.31
C PRO A 158 -2.86 -7.90 13.50
N ASN A 159 -3.46 -8.29 14.62
CA ASN A 159 -2.72 -8.74 15.78
C ASN A 159 -2.18 -10.17 15.58
N VAL A 160 -1.04 -10.25 14.86
CA VAL A 160 -0.35 -11.52 14.60
C VAL A 160 0.08 -12.19 15.89
N GLU A 161 0.49 -11.42 16.89
CA GLU A 161 0.90 -11.94 18.19
C GLU A 161 -0.28 -12.64 18.90
N LYS A 162 -1.44 -12.02 18.97
CA LYS A 162 -2.69 -12.60 19.51
C LYS A 162 -3.07 -13.89 18.74
N TRP A 163 -2.99 -13.85 17.39
CA TRP A 163 -3.24 -15.01 16.55
C TRP A 163 -2.32 -16.19 16.90
N LEU A 164 -1.03 -15.95 17.10
CA LEU A 164 -0.07 -17.00 17.45
C LEU A 164 -0.23 -17.47 18.90
N GLN A 165 -0.51 -16.58 19.85
CA GLN A 165 -0.66 -16.93 21.26
C GLN A 165 -1.96 -17.71 21.54
N LYS A 166 -3.06 -17.32 20.92
CA LYS A 166 -4.37 -17.96 21.10
C LYS A 166 -4.56 -19.19 20.19
N GLY A 167 -4.05 -19.10 18.97
CA GLY A 167 -4.38 -20.04 17.90
C GLY A 167 -5.86 -19.97 17.51
N VAL A 168 -6.25 -20.76 16.52
CA VAL A 168 -7.64 -20.84 16.08
C VAL A 168 -8.56 -21.34 17.19
N SER A 169 -8.10 -22.34 17.96
CA SER A 169 -8.88 -22.93 19.05
C SER A 169 -9.16 -21.94 20.17
N GLY A 170 -8.16 -21.13 20.57
CA GLY A 170 -8.36 -20.13 21.63
C GLY A 170 -9.25 -18.96 21.19
N LEU A 171 -9.15 -18.50 19.93
CA LEU A 171 -10.06 -17.49 19.39
C LEU A 171 -11.50 -18.01 19.24
N LEU A 172 -11.66 -19.30 18.90
CA LEU A 172 -12.98 -19.96 18.87
C LEU A 172 -13.60 -20.01 20.28
N GLU A 173 -12.81 -20.41 21.28
CA GLU A 173 -13.24 -20.44 22.69
C GLU A 173 -13.61 -19.05 23.20
N ASP A 174 -12.80 -18.03 22.94
CA ASP A 174 -13.11 -16.64 23.28
C ASP A 174 -14.46 -16.20 22.67
N ALA A 175 -14.69 -16.49 21.38
CA ALA A 175 -15.94 -16.13 20.72
C ALA A 175 -17.17 -16.87 21.30
N GLN A 176 -17.00 -18.14 21.67
CA GLN A 176 -18.06 -18.93 22.34
C GLN A 176 -18.41 -18.37 23.72
N ASN A 177 -17.40 -18.05 24.51
CA ASN A 177 -17.58 -17.46 25.84
C ASN A 177 -18.30 -16.10 25.78
N HIS A 178 -17.93 -15.25 24.81
CA HIS A 178 -18.61 -13.98 24.58
C HIS A 178 -20.05 -14.18 24.08
N TYR A 179 -20.29 -15.14 23.19
CA TYR A 179 -21.62 -15.44 22.66
C TYR A 179 -22.62 -15.81 23.76
N GLU A 180 -22.20 -16.66 24.73
CA GLU A 180 -23.05 -17.12 25.83
C GLU A 180 -23.49 -15.97 26.72
N ASN A 181 -22.68 -14.92 26.87
CA ASN A 181 -22.93 -13.77 27.76
C ASN A 181 -23.37 -12.50 26.99
N ALA A 182 -23.58 -12.58 25.68
CA ALA A 182 -23.86 -11.43 24.83
C ALA A 182 -25.35 -11.04 24.83
N ASP A 183 -25.58 -9.74 24.71
CA ASP A 183 -26.89 -9.20 24.32
C ASP A 183 -27.24 -9.65 22.88
N GLU A 184 -28.54 -9.72 22.54
CA GLU A 184 -29.03 -10.19 21.24
C GLU A 184 -28.39 -9.43 20.06
N ASP A 185 -28.14 -8.13 20.19
CA ASP A 185 -27.54 -7.30 19.15
C ASP A 185 -26.09 -7.72 18.79
N LYS A 186 -25.39 -8.36 19.71
CA LYS A 186 -24.00 -8.81 19.55
C LYS A 186 -23.88 -10.29 19.18
N LYS A 187 -24.91 -11.08 19.40
CA LYS A 187 -24.89 -12.53 19.14
C LYS A 187 -24.51 -12.87 17.69
N ASN A 188 -25.04 -12.14 16.73
CA ASN A 188 -24.71 -12.37 15.31
C ASN A 188 -23.24 -12.14 15.02
N PHE A 189 -22.59 -11.18 15.67
CA PHE A 189 -21.15 -10.93 15.53
C PHE A 189 -20.32 -12.11 16.03
N TYR A 190 -20.58 -12.58 17.25
CA TYR A 190 -19.86 -13.72 17.81
C TYR A 190 -20.16 -15.02 17.07
N GLN A 191 -21.42 -15.24 16.66
CA GLN A 191 -21.83 -16.39 15.86
C GLN A 191 -21.07 -16.42 14.52
N ALA A 192 -20.90 -15.28 13.87
CA ALA A 192 -20.11 -15.17 12.63
C ALA A 192 -18.65 -15.60 12.84
N ILE A 193 -18.01 -15.17 13.93
CA ILE A 193 -16.65 -15.57 14.27
C ILE A 193 -16.58 -17.09 14.53
N ILE A 194 -17.53 -17.66 15.29
CA ILE A 194 -17.59 -19.11 15.56
C ILE A 194 -17.69 -19.92 14.26
N ILE A 195 -18.56 -19.50 13.33
CA ILE A 195 -18.71 -20.14 12.03
C ILE A 195 -17.39 -20.15 11.28
N VAL A 196 -16.73 -19.00 11.18
CA VAL A 196 -15.49 -18.85 10.44
C VAL A 196 -14.36 -19.65 11.10
N MET A 197 -14.16 -19.56 12.41
CA MET A 197 -13.06 -20.26 13.10
C MET A 197 -13.13 -21.78 12.94
N LYS A 198 -14.34 -22.37 12.96
CA LYS A 198 -14.52 -23.80 12.66
C LYS A 198 -14.10 -24.13 11.23
N ALA A 199 -14.46 -23.29 10.27
CA ALA A 199 -14.06 -23.48 8.88
C ALA A 199 -12.54 -23.28 8.66
N VAL A 200 -11.90 -22.43 9.44
CA VAL A 200 -10.43 -22.26 9.42
C VAL A 200 -9.73 -23.55 9.89
N GLN A 201 -10.25 -24.20 10.94
CA GLN A 201 -9.75 -25.53 11.36
C GLN A 201 -9.89 -26.56 10.23
N ASP A 202 -11.07 -26.61 9.58
CA ASP A 202 -11.31 -27.51 8.45
C ASP A 202 -10.34 -27.23 7.29
N PHE A 203 -10.09 -25.97 6.97
CA PHE A 203 -9.15 -25.57 5.91
C PHE A 203 -7.71 -26.05 6.19
N MET A 204 -7.22 -25.89 7.41
CA MET A 204 -5.90 -26.38 7.82
C MET A 204 -5.82 -27.91 7.74
N LEU A 205 -6.90 -28.61 8.12
CA LEU A 205 -6.95 -30.08 8.05
C LEU A 205 -7.03 -30.58 6.59
N ARG A 206 -7.67 -29.84 5.69
CA ARG A 206 -7.65 -30.17 4.25
C ARG A 206 -6.22 -30.15 3.68
N TYR A 207 -5.39 -29.18 4.08
CA TYR A 207 -3.96 -29.17 3.72
C TYR A 207 -3.20 -30.34 4.33
N HIS A 208 -3.49 -30.70 5.60
CA HIS A 208 -2.92 -31.92 6.20
C HIS A 208 -3.22 -33.14 5.33
N ASP A 209 -4.49 -33.35 4.97
CA ASP A 209 -4.92 -34.53 4.21
C ASP A 209 -4.29 -34.57 2.81
N LEU A 210 -4.23 -33.43 2.12
CA LEU A 210 -3.58 -33.31 0.82
C LEU A 210 -2.08 -33.63 0.88
N LEU A 211 -1.37 -33.12 1.88
CA LEU A 211 0.06 -33.37 2.10
C LEU A 211 0.33 -34.85 2.40
N ILE A 212 -0.49 -35.50 3.25
CA ILE A 212 -0.37 -36.93 3.54
C ILE A 212 -0.66 -37.77 2.29
N ALA A 213 -1.65 -37.38 1.47
CA ALA A 213 -1.93 -38.08 0.21
C ALA A 213 -0.76 -37.96 -0.77
N THR A 214 -0.18 -36.77 -0.91
CA THR A 214 0.97 -36.51 -1.80
C THR A 214 2.23 -37.26 -1.31
N ALA A 215 2.47 -37.33 0.00
CA ALA A 215 3.60 -38.04 0.57
C ALA A 215 3.62 -39.54 0.27
N LYS A 216 2.47 -40.14 -0.05
CA LYS A 216 2.38 -41.55 -0.48
C LYS A 216 3.02 -41.81 -1.84
N THR A 217 3.01 -40.81 -2.72
CA THR A 217 3.46 -40.92 -4.12
C THR A 217 4.81 -40.23 -4.39
N ASP A 218 5.25 -39.32 -3.50
CA ASP A 218 6.53 -38.62 -3.61
C ASP A 218 7.53 -39.09 -2.54
N GLU A 219 8.35 -40.07 -2.89
CA GLU A 219 9.37 -40.58 -1.99
C GLU A 219 10.46 -39.57 -1.67
N LYS A 220 10.81 -38.72 -2.62
CA LYS A 220 11.87 -37.70 -2.48
C LYS A 220 11.51 -36.68 -1.40
N ASN A 221 10.29 -36.20 -1.39
CA ASN A 221 9.84 -35.13 -0.49
C ASN A 221 9.03 -35.67 0.70
N ARG A 222 8.84 -36.99 0.82
CA ARG A 222 7.97 -37.63 1.82
C ARG A 222 8.14 -37.09 3.23
N THR A 223 9.37 -37.03 3.72
CA THR A 223 9.67 -36.58 5.11
C THR A 223 9.27 -35.13 5.32
N SER A 224 9.55 -34.26 4.36
CA SER A 224 9.18 -32.85 4.39
C SER A 224 7.66 -32.66 4.34
N LEU A 225 6.98 -33.38 3.43
CA LEU A 225 5.53 -33.33 3.29
C LEU A 225 4.80 -33.79 4.57
N ILE A 226 5.26 -34.89 5.20
CA ILE A 226 4.69 -35.38 6.49
C ILE A 226 4.93 -34.35 7.60
N LYS A 227 6.14 -33.71 7.65
CA LYS A 227 6.43 -32.67 8.64
C LYS A 227 5.46 -31.50 8.51
N VAL A 228 5.26 -30.98 7.29
CA VAL A 228 4.34 -29.86 7.04
C VAL A 228 2.88 -30.27 7.30
N ALA A 229 2.48 -31.51 6.95
CA ALA A 229 1.15 -32.03 7.28
C ALA A 229 0.89 -32.00 8.78
N ASN A 230 1.84 -32.48 9.59
CA ASN A 230 1.72 -32.46 11.04
C ASN A 230 1.64 -31.03 11.59
N ILE A 231 2.39 -30.08 11.02
CA ILE A 231 2.28 -28.65 11.36
C ILE A 231 0.85 -28.17 11.15
N CYS A 232 0.27 -28.39 9.96
CA CYS A 232 -1.11 -27.98 9.66
C CYS A 232 -2.12 -28.58 10.65
N LYS A 233 -1.97 -29.87 10.98
CA LYS A 233 -2.83 -30.53 11.97
C LYS A 233 -2.66 -29.93 13.37
N ASN A 234 -1.41 -29.71 13.81
CA ASN A 234 -1.14 -29.15 15.14
C ASN A 234 -1.75 -27.76 15.33
N ILE A 235 -1.49 -26.84 14.38
CA ILE A 235 -1.97 -25.46 14.49
C ILE A 235 -3.48 -25.32 14.28
N SER A 236 -4.16 -26.33 13.72
CA SER A 236 -5.62 -26.38 13.69
C SER A 236 -6.25 -26.65 15.06
N GLN A 237 -5.48 -27.24 15.98
CA GLN A 237 -5.97 -27.72 17.28
C GLN A 237 -5.44 -26.94 18.48
N ARG A 238 -4.26 -26.34 18.35
CA ARG A 238 -3.57 -25.60 19.41
C ARG A 238 -2.73 -24.45 18.87
N PRO A 239 -2.31 -23.50 19.71
CA PRO A 239 -1.31 -22.49 19.34
C PRO A 239 0.01 -23.11 18.85
N PRO A 240 0.74 -22.45 17.94
CA PRO A 240 2.04 -22.90 17.47
C PRO A 240 3.06 -22.97 18.62
N GLN A 241 3.96 -23.93 18.56
CA GLN A 241 4.98 -24.18 19.57
C GLN A 241 6.40 -24.07 19.03
N THR A 242 6.58 -24.18 17.72
CA THR A 242 7.87 -24.09 17.04
C THR A 242 7.89 -22.92 16.06
N PHE A 243 9.09 -22.51 15.66
CA PHE A 243 9.25 -21.45 14.66
C PHE A 243 8.52 -21.79 13.34
N HIS A 244 8.67 -23.01 12.84
CA HIS A 244 8.01 -23.43 11.61
C HIS A 244 6.48 -23.42 11.73
N GLU A 245 5.92 -23.88 12.86
CA GLU A 245 4.48 -23.79 13.15
C GLU A 245 4.02 -22.32 13.19
N ALA A 246 4.79 -21.43 13.81
CA ALA A 246 4.46 -20.01 13.92
C ALA A 246 4.47 -19.30 12.54
N VAL A 247 5.45 -19.60 11.70
CA VAL A 247 5.50 -19.07 10.32
C VAL A 247 4.35 -19.59 9.48
N GLN A 248 4.04 -20.89 9.55
CA GLN A 248 2.91 -21.47 8.82
C GLN A 248 1.57 -20.89 9.30
N ALA A 249 1.37 -20.72 10.60
CA ALA A 249 0.17 -20.11 11.17
C ALA A 249 0.03 -18.65 10.74
N THR A 250 1.13 -17.90 10.71
CA THR A 250 1.16 -16.51 10.19
C THR A 250 0.72 -16.48 8.74
N TRP A 251 1.20 -17.38 7.88
CA TRP A 251 0.79 -17.40 6.47
C TRP A 251 -0.69 -17.73 6.31
N PHE A 252 -1.24 -18.70 7.05
CA PHE A 252 -2.68 -18.99 6.99
C PHE A 252 -3.55 -17.78 7.38
N LEU A 253 -3.14 -16.99 8.38
CA LEU A 253 -3.83 -15.75 8.73
C LEU A 253 -4.00 -14.86 7.47
N PHE A 254 -2.91 -14.62 6.73
CA PHE A 254 -2.94 -13.75 5.56
C PHE A 254 -3.69 -14.33 4.38
N VAL A 255 -3.62 -15.63 4.14
CA VAL A 255 -4.44 -16.31 3.11
C VAL A 255 -5.93 -16.11 3.40
N ILE A 256 -6.36 -16.34 4.64
CA ILE A 256 -7.77 -16.26 5.03
C ILE A 256 -8.28 -14.81 4.98
N LEU A 257 -7.48 -13.84 5.39
CA LEU A 257 -7.81 -12.42 5.23
C LEU A 257 -8.07 -12.05 3.76
N HIS A 258 -7.26 -12.59 2.83
CA HIS A 258 -7.44 -12.38 1.39
C HIS A 258 -8.51 -13.27 0.75
N MET A 259 -9.09 -14.21 1.50
CA MET A 259 -10.31 -14.93 1.13
C MET A 259 -11.56 -14.24 1.68
N GLU A 260 -11.48 -13.61 2.86
CA GLU A 260 -12.60 -12.86 3.43
C GLU A 260 -12.91 -11.60 2.63
N SER A 261 -11.88 -10.92 2.11
CA SER A 261 -12.07 -9.60 1.51
C SER A 261 -11.16 -9.35 0.32
N ASN A 262 -11.68 -8.67 -0.70
CA ASN A 262 -10.88 -8.11 -1.78
C ASN A 262 -10.20 -6.81 -1.30
N ALA A 263 -9.26 -6.95 -0.39
CA ALA A 263 -8.49 -5.85 0.17
C ALA A 263 -7.01 -5.98 -0.18
N SER A 264 -6.28 -4.88 -0.14
CA SER A 264 -4.83 -4.84 -0.28
C SER A 264 -4.17 -4.38 1.00
N SER A 265 -2.86 -4.62 1.12
CA SER A 265 -2.04 -4.04 2.19
C SER A 265 -2.40 -4.53 3.59
N PHE A 266 -2.86 -5.79 3.71
CA PHE A 266 -2.73 -6.50 4.96
C PHE A 266 -1.26 -6.78 5.22
N SER A 267 -0.75 -6.36 6.37
CA SER A 267 0.68 -6.39 6.64
C SER A 267 1.00 -7.10 7.94
N PRO A 268 2.01 -7.99 7.94
CA PRO A 268 2.43 -8.71 9.15
C PRO A 268 3.03 -7.81 10.25
N GLY A 269 3.56 -6.65 9.87
CA GLY A 269 4.19 -5.73 10.81
C GLY A 269 5.55 -6.23 11.30
N ARG A 270 5.80 -6.15 12.60
CA ARG A 270 7.10 -6.44 13.23
C ARG A 270 7.33 -7.94 13.42
N LEU A 271 7.44 -8.69 12.31
CA LEU A 271 7.63 -10.15 12.38
C LEU A 271 8.94 -10.59 13.05
N ASP A 272 10.01 -9.80 12.96
CA ASP A 272 11.26 -10.07 13.65
C ASP A 272 11.11 -10.02 15.18
N LYS A 273 10.15 -9.26 15.71
CA LYS A 273 9.79 -9.22 17.11
C LYS A 273 8.83 -10.35 17.48
N ILE A 274 7.77 -10.51 16.70
CA ILE A 274 6.67 -11.45 16.99
C ILE A 274 7.15 -12.91 16.90
N LEU A 275 7.98 -13.23 15.91
CA LEU A 275 8.49 -14.60 15.70
C LEU A 275 9.75 -14.93 16.49
N TYR A 276 10.45 -13.92 17.03
CA TYR A 276 11.71 -14.12 17.73
C TYR A 276 11.65 -15.11 18.90
N PRO A 277 10.61 -15.08 19.77
CA PRO A 277 10.51 -16.05 20.87
C PRO A 277 10.48 -17.52 20.40
N TYR A 278 9.81 -17.78 19.27
CA TYR A 278 9.77 -19.12 18.67
C TYR A 278 11.10 -19.50 18.04
N TYR A 279 11.72 -18.54 17.33
CA TYR A 279 13.02 -18.73 16.69
C TYR A 279 14.12 -19.04 17.69
N ILE A 280 14.31 -18.19 18.69
CA ILE A 280 15.41 -18.35 19.65
C ILE A 280 15.25 -19.62 20.48
N LYS A 281 14.03 -19.96 20.88
CA LYS A 281 13.73 -21.20 21.58
C LYS A 281 14.15 -22.44 20.78
N ASP A 282 13.82 -22.47 19.47
CA ASP A 282 14.15 -23.63 18.63
C ASP A 282 15.65 -23.70 18.33
N ILE A 283 16.34 -22.56 18.18
CA ILE A 283 17.81 -22.49 18.03
C ILE A 283 18.52 -23.02 19.31
N GLU A 284 18.13 -22.52 20.47
CA GLU A 284 18.74 -22.91 21.75
C GLU A 284 18.52 -24.39 22.09
N ASN A 285 17.38 -24.94 21.65
CA ASN A 285 17.09 -26.38 21.84
C ASN A 285 17.61 -27.28 20.71
N ASN A 286 18.36 -26.76 19.76
CA ASN A 286 18.87 -27.48 18.58
C ASN A 286 17.77 -28.16 17.74
N ILE A 287 16.56 -27.59 17.72
CA ILE A 287 15.43 -28.04 16.89
C ILE A 287 15.53 -27.45 15.48
N LEU A 288 16.18 -26.29 15.38
CA LEU A 288 16.28 -25.49 14.15
C LEU A 288 17.73 -24.96 14.02
N THR A 289 18.27 -24.98 12.81
CA THR A 289 19.51 -24.27 12.47
C THR A 289 19.18 -22.91 11.82
N LYS A 290 20.16 -21.99 11.75
CA LYS A 290 19.98 -20.70 11.05
C LYS A 290 19.68 -20.87 9.58
N ASP A 291 20.31 -21.84 8.91
CA ASP A 291 20.09 -22.11 7.49
C ASP A 291 18.67 -22.65 7.22
N GLU A 292 18.18 -23.55 8.09
CA GLU A 292 16.80 -24.03 8.01
C GLU A 292 15.79 -22.91 8.29
N ALA A 293 16.09 -21.99 9.22
CA ALA A 293 15.26 -20.83 9.48
C ALA A 293 15.20 -19.91 8.26
N LEU A 294 16.33 -19.66 7.60
CA LEU A 294 16.39 -18.88 6.37
C LEU A 294 15.56 -19.54 5.26
N GLU A 295 15.69 -20.85 5.04
CA GLU A 295 14.92 -21.58 4.02
C GLU A 295 13.40 -21.48 4.28
N ILE A 296 12.96 -21.55 5.54
CA ILE A 296 11.53 -21.35 5.91
C ILE A 296 11.08 -19.91 5.60
N ILE A 297 11.91 -18.91 5.91
CA ILE A 297 11.62 -17.50 5.62
C ILE A 297 11.57 -17.27 4.11
N GLU A 298 12.49 -17.82 3.33
CA GLU A 298 12.49 -17.74 1.88
C GLU A 298 11.23 -18.37 1.26
N CYS A 299 10.77 -19.50 1.81
CA CYS A 299 9.48 -20.07 1.43
C CYS A 299 8.32 -19.13 1.74
N LEU A 300 8.34 -18.43 2.87
CA LEU A 300 7.34 -17.40 3.19
C LEU A 300 7.41 -16.22 2.21
N TRP A 301 8.62 -15.77 1.79
CA TRP A 301 8.80 -14.74 0.76
C TRP A 301 8.14 -15.13 -0.56
N LEU A 302 8.32 -16.37 -0.98
CA LEU A 302 7.67 -16.89 -2.18
C LEU A 302 6.14 -16.80 -2.05
N LYS A 303 5.59 -17.22 -0.89
CA LYS A 303 4.15 -17.15 -0.63
C LYS A 303 3.58 -15.73 -0.75
N PHE A 304 4.28 -14.71 -0.27
CA PHE A 304 3.84 -13.31 -0.44
C PHE A 304 3.73 -12.88 -1.91
N ASN A 305 4.43 -13.54 -2.84
CA ASN A 305 4.35 -13.28 -4.27
C ASN A 305 3.30 -14.11 -5.00
N GLU A 306 2.66 -15.08 -4.34
CA GLU A 306 1.61 -15.93 -4.93
C GLU A 306 0.24 -15.28 -4.92
N ILE A 307 0.01 -14.26 -4.08
CA ILE A 307 -1.24 -13.51 -4.03
C ILE A 307 -1.05 -12.18 -4.78
N VAL A 308 -1.88 -11.95 -5.79
CA VAL A 308 -1.89 -10.72 -6.59
C VAL A 308 -3.28 -10.09 -6.57
N TYR A 309 -3.36 -8.81 -6.89
CA TYR A 309 -4.60 -8.04 -6.81
C TYR A 309 -5.25 -7.86 -8.19
N LEU A 310 -6.52 -8.20 -8.31
CA LEU A 310 -7.33 -7.93 -9.49
C LEU A 310 -8.10 -6.61 -9.31
N ARG A 311 -7.81 -5.63 -10.16
CA ARG A 311 -8.41 -4.28 -10.15
C ARG A 311 -9.02 -3.94 -11.50
N ASN A 312 -9.97 -2.99 -11.51
CA ASN A 312 -10.42 -2.37 -12.75
C ASN A 312 -9.29 -1.57 -13.42
N GLN A 313 -9.40 -1.33 -14.71
CA GLN A 313 -8.37 -0.66 -15.52
C GLN A 313 -8.06 0.76 -15.02
N HIS A 314 -9.07 1.50 -14.56
CA HIS A 314 -8.87 2.84 -14.03
C HIS A 314 -8.05 2.82 -12.73
N SER A 315 -8.40 1.97 -11.77
CA SER A 315 -7.66 1.81 -10.52
C SER A 315 -6.24 1.27 -10.75
N ALA A 316 -6.03 0.41 -11.75
CA ALA A 316 -4.71 -0.10 -12.10
C ALA A 316 -3.71 0.98 -12.54
N LYS A 317 -4.18 2.13 -13.03
CA LYS A 317 -3.30 3.29 -13.33
C LYS A 317 -2.74 3.94 -12.06
N TYR A 318 -3.51 3.94 -10.96
CA TYR A 318 -3.12 4.52 -9.67
C TYR A 318 -2.27 3.55 -8.84
N PHE A 319 -2.38 2.26 -9.10
CA PHE A 319 -1.74 1.16 -8.36
C PHE A 319 -1.16 0.15 -9.34
N ALA A 320 -0.19 0.56 -10.15
CA ALA A 320 0.37 -0.22 -11.23
C ALA A 320 1.30 -1.35 -10.76
N GLY A 321 1.29 -2.51 -11.42
CA GLY A 321 2.25 -3.59 -11.19
C GLY A 321 1.80 -4.62 -10.13
N PHE A 322 0.50 -4.86 -9.99
CA PHE A 322 -0.09 -5.86 -9.07
C PHE A 322 0.21 -5.68 -7.58
N PRO A 323 0.38 -4.48 -7.02
CA PRO A 323 0.79 -4.35 -5.63
C PRO A 323 -0.30 -4.90 -4.71
N ILE A 324 0.03 -6.02 -4.02
CA ILE A 324 -0.81 -6.56 -2.94
C ILE A 324 -0.48 -5.88 -1.60
N GLY A 325 0.76 -5.45 -1.41
CA GLY A 325 1.16 -4.55 -0.33
C GLY A 325 1.38 -5.21 1.03
N PHE A 326 1.85 -6.44 1.09
CA PHE A 326 2.41 -6.95 2.35
C PHE A 326 3.59 -6.10 2.78
N ASN A 327 3.67 -5.72 4.06
CA ASN A 327 4.79 -4.98 4.61
C ASN A 327 5.30 -5.63 5.90
N ILE A 328 6.59 -5.93 5.94
CA ILE A 328 7.27 -6.45 7.12
C ILE A 328 8.24 -5.39 7.62
N ALA A 329 8.12 -5.03 8.90
CA ALA A 329 9.03 -4.13 9.58
C ALA A 329 10.03 -4.91 10.43
N VAL A 330 11.30 -4.54 10.35
CA VAL A 330 12.39 -5.13 11.16
C VAL A 330 13.20 -4.06 11.86
N GLY A 331 13.84 -4.40 12.95
CA GLY A 331 14.63 -3.47 13.75
C GLY A 331 13.78 -2.46 14.54
N GLY A 332 14.28 -1.25 14.68
CA GLY A 332 13.64 -0.20 15.48
C GLY A 332 13.87 -0.36 16.98
N VAL A 333 13.11 0.40 17.76
CA VAL A 333 13.21 0.36 19.23
C VAL A 333 12.28 -0.67 19.85
N ASP A 334 12.70 -1.20 21.02
CA ASP A 334 11.83 -1.95 21.93
C ASP A 334 10.96 -1.01 22.78
N GLU A 335 10.19 -1.56 23.70
CA GLU A 335 9.35 -0.84 24.66
C GLU A 335 10.11 0.06 25.66
N HIS A 336 11.43 -0.08 25.73
CA HIS A 336 12.32 0.70 26.59
C HIS A 336 13.17 1.70 25.80
N GLY A 337 12.98 1.79 24.45
CA GLY A 337 13.76 2.67 23.58
C GLY A 337 15.16 2.15 23.24
N ASN A 338 15.44 0.86 23.46
CA ASN A 338 16.68 0.23 23.05
C ASN A 338 16.57 -0.32 21.64
N ASP A 339 17.73 -0.55 21.00
CA ASP A 339 17.79 -1.21 19.69
C ASP A 339 17.28 -2.65 19.76
N PHE A 340 16.30 -2.97 18.92
CA PHE A 340 15.68 -4.31 18.85
C PHE A 340 16.26 -5.16 17.70
N SER A 341 17.34 -4.77 17.07
CA SER A 341 17.98 -5.59 16.03
C SER A 341 18.39 -6.94 16.57
N ASN A 342 18.03 -8.02 15.88
CA ASN A 342 18.32 -9.38 16.30
C ASN A 342 18.70 -10.28 15.10
N ASP A 343 19.09 -11.52 15.35
CA ASP A 343 19.48 -12.46 14.30
C ASP A 343 18.34 -12.72 13.29
N LEU A 344 17.09 -12.68 13.72
CA LEU A 344 15.94 -12.86 12.82
C LEU A 344 15.74 -11.66 11.89
N SER A 345 16.02 -10.44 12.38
CA SER A 345 16.03 -9.24 11.53
C SER A 345 17.04 -9.38 10.37
N GLU A 346 18.22 -9.95 10.67
CA GLU A 346 19.25 -10.23 9.66
C GLU A 346 18.80 -11.31 8.65
N LEU A 347 18.10 -12.37 9.11
CA LEU A 347 17.59 -13.42 8.21
C LEU A 347 16.51 -12.90 7.26
N PHE A 348 15.68 -11.97 7.69
CA PHE A 348 14.70 -11.32 6.79
C PHE A 348 15.39 -10.48 5.71
N LEU A 349 16.46 -9.77 6.06
CA LEU A 349 17.30 -9.06 5.07
C LEU A 349 17.95 -10.04 4.09
N SER A 350 18.49 -11.17 4.58
CA SER A 350 19.09 -12.21 3.74
C SER A 350 18.09 -12.80 2.75
N ALA A 351 16.86 -13.10 3.17
CA ALA A 351 15.83 -13.62 2.28
C ALA A 351 15.49 -12.63 1.15
N GLN A 352 15.44 -11.32 1.43
CA GLN A 352 15.26 -10.30 0.40
C GLN A 352 16.48 -10.20 -0.51
N GLU A 353 17.71 -10.31 0.04
CA GLU A 353 18.95 -10.29 -0.74
C GLU A 353 19.01 -11.45 -1.74
N ASP A 354 18.65 -12.65 -1.30
CA ASP A 354 18.74 -13.88 -2.11
C ASP A 354 17.63 -13.96 -3.16
N LEU A 355 16.44 -13.49 -2.85
CA LEU A 355 15.28 -13.62 -3.73
C LEU A 355 15.04 -12.40 -4.64
N GLY A 356 15.23 -11.18 -4.14
CA GLY A 356 15.00 -9.94 -4.89
C GLY A 356 13.57 -9.78 -5.43
N LEU A 357 12.58 -10.39 -4.76
CA LEU A 357 11.17 -10.40 -5.21
C LEU A 357 10.44 -9.11 -4.81
N PRO A 358 9.36 -8.72 -5.54
CA PRO A 358 8.59 -7.51 -5.25
C PRO A 358 7.85 -7.51 -3.91
N GLN A 359 7.53 -8.70 -3.37
CA GLN A 359 6.82 -8.86 -2.10
C GLN A 359 7.61 -9.76 -1.14
N PRO A 360 7.48 -9.52 0.17
CA PRO A 360 6.82 -8.37 0.81
C PRO A 360 7.63 -7.09 0.66
N ASN A 361 7.01 -5.91 0.88
CA ASN A 361 7.78 -4.71 1.16
C ASN A 361 8.54 -4.94 2.46
N LEU A 362 9.85 -4.83 2.42
CA LEU A 362 10.71 -4.94 3.60
C LEU A 362 11.10 -3.54 4.08
N SER A 363 10.75 -3.24 5.32
CA SER A 363 10.97 -1.94 5.96
C SER A 363 11.92 -2.10 7.12
N VAL A 364 13.00 -1.33 7.13
CA VAL A 364 13.94 -1.27 8.26
C VAL A 364 13.64 -0.01 9.07
N ARG A 365 13.32 -0.18 10.34
CA ARG A 365 13.14 0.92 11.27
C ARG A 365 14.50 1.32 11.83
N LEU A 366 14.86 2.60 11.65
CA LEU A 366 16.11 3.19 12.10
C LEU A 366 15.90 4.16 13.28
N HIS A 367 16.89 4.25 14.14
CA HIS A 367 16.97 5.24 15.21
C HIS A 367 18.46 5.57 15.51
N GLU A 368 18.71 6.49 16.38
CA GLU A 368 20.08 6.98 16.67
C GLU A 368 21.05 5.88 17.10
N LYS A 369 20.54 4.84 17.76
CA LYS A 369 21.34 3.71 18.29
C LYS A 369 21.26 2.45 17.43
N THR A 370 20.72 2.53 16.21
CA THR A 370 20.63 1.35 15.32
C THR A 370 22.00 0.72 15.13
N ASN A 371 22.06 -0.60 15.27
CA ASN A 371 23.28 -1.40 15.15
C ASN A 371 23.89 -1.26 13.74
N ASP A 372 25.20 -0.98 13.68
CA ASP A 372 25.93 -0.83 12.41
C ASP A 372 25.89 -2.09 11.53
N LYS A 373 25.82 -3.28 12.13
CA LYS A 373 25.72 -4.54 11.39
C LYS A 373 24.41 -4.57 10.58
N LEU A 374 23.28 -4.31 11.24
CA LEU A 374 21.97 -4.27 10.56
C LEU A 374 21.93 -3.18 9.50
N LEU A 375 22.39 -1.96 9.82
CA LEU A 375 22.40 -0.83 8.90
C LEU A 375 23.21 -1.13 7.63
N LYS A 376 24.43 -1.65 7.78
CA LYS A 376 25.30 -1.97 6.64
C LYS A 376 24.81 -3.19 5.86
N HIS A 377 24.14 -4.16 6.50
CA HIS A 377 23.50 -5.27 5.80
C HIS A 377 22.33 -4.73 4.96
N ALA A 378 21.46 -3.92 5.52
CA ALA A 378 20.36 -3.29 4.79
C ALA A 378 20.85 -2.49 3.57
N ILE A 379 21.95 -1.74 3.68
CA ILE A 379 22.57 -1.01 2.57
C ILE A 379 23.06 -1.97 1.47
N ARG A 380 23.68 -3.10 1.84
CA ARG A 380 24.10 -4.12 0.84
C ARG A 380 22.91 -4.72 0.11
N VAL A 381 21.78 -4.91 0.79
CA VAL A 381 20.54 -5.39 0.15
C VAL A 381 19.99 -4.33 -0.81
N VAL A 382 19.97 -3.05 -0.42
CA VAL A 382 19.60 -1.93 -1.33
C VAL A 382 20.47 -1.94 -2.58
N ALA A 383 21.77 -2.17 -2.44
CA ALA A 383 22.73 -2.20 -3.54
C ALA A 383 22.45 -3.31 -4.58
N LYS A 384 21.67 -4.35 -4.24
CA LYS A 384 21.22 -5.39 -5.19
C LYS A 384 20.20 -4.89 -6.21
N GLY A 385 19.61 -3.72 -6.00
CA GLY A 385 18.73 -3.08 -6.97
C GLY A 385 17.27 -3.54 -6.91
N SER A 386 16.86 -4.35 -5.93
CA SER A 386 15.44 -4.74 -5.78
C SER A 386 14.53 -3.60 -5.29
N GLY A 387 15.10 -2.43 -4.96
CA GLY A 387 14.37 -1.30 -4.39
C GLY A 387 14.01 -1.47 -2.92
N MET A 388 14.53 -2.50 -2.26
CA MET A 388 14.30 -2.81 -0.85
C MET A 388 15.62 -3.10 -0.13
N PRO A 389 15.64 -2.93 1.21
CA PRO A 389 14.57 -2.40 2.05
C PRO A 389 14.37 -0.90 1.90
N GLN A 390 13.20 -0.42 2.30
CA GLN A 390 12.97 1.00 2.59
C GLN A 390 13.25 1.30 4.07
N PHE A 391 13.44 2.56 4.43
CA PHE A 391 13.84 2.96 5.77
C PHE A 391 12.82 3.89 6.42
N PHE A 392 12.54 3.64 7.69
CA PHE A 392 11.64 4.43 8.53
C PHE A 392 12.38 4.93 9.76
N ASN A 393 12.08 6.14 10.20
CA ASN A 393 12.78 6.82 11.27
C ASN A 393 11.92 6.85 12.55
N ASP A 394 12.27 6.04 13.53
CA ASP A 394 11.57 5.97 14.82
C ASP A 394 11.50 7.32 15.54
N LYS A 395 12.55 8.14 15.43
CA LYS A 395 12.62 9.46 16.08
C LYS A 395 11.53 10.42 15.60
N ALA A 396 11.20 10.36 14.30
CA ALA A 396 10.12 11.15 13.72
C ALA A 396 8.74 10.49 13.97
N ILE A 397 8.62 9.19 13.63
CA ILE A 397 7.34 8.50 13.53
C ILE A 397 6.68 8.29 14.88
N ILE A 398 7.43 7.99 15.95
CA ILE A 398 6.86 7.85 17.28
C ILE A 398 6.15 9.14 17.69
N LYS A 399 6.79 10.30 17.45
CA LYS A 399 6.18 11.63 17.70
C LYS A 399 4.94 11.87 16.83
N GLU A 400 4.99 11.44 15.55
CA GLU A 400 3.84 11.56 14.63
C GLU A 400 2.63 10.80 15.16
N MET A 401 2.83 9.57 15.59
CA MET A 401 1.76 8.73 16.14
C MET A 401 1.20 9.31 17.44
N GLU A 402 2.05 9.80 18.34
CA GLU A 402 1.61 10.46 19.58
C GLU A 402 0.80 11.75 19.29
N ASN A 403 1.23 12.56 18.31
CA ASN A 403 0.49 13.74 17.87
C ASN A 403 -0.90 13.42 17.28
N LEU A 404 -1.09 12.19 16.81
CA LEU A 404 -2.37 11.68 16.33
C LEU A 404 -3.28 11.19 17.47
N GLY A 405 -2.77 11.09 18.69
CA GLY A 405 -3.48 10.60 19.87
C GLY A 405 -3.27 9.10 20.14
N VAL A 406 -2.29 8.49 19.49
CA VAL A 406 -1.86 7.12 19.79
C VAL A 406 -1.07 7.11 21.10
N THR A 407 -1.30 6.10 21.95
CA THR A 407 -0.54 5.96 23.20
C THR A 407 0.94 5.76 22.92
N HIS A 408 1.82 6.18 23.82
CA HIS A 408 3.26 6.00 23.69
C HIS A 408 3.65 4.54 23.42
N GLN A 409 3.05 3.60 24.14
CA GLN A 409 3.29 2.17 23.98
C GLN A 409 2.95 1.68 22.58
N ASP A 410 1.78 2.05 22.04
CA ASP A 410 1.38 1.67 20.68
C ASP A 410 2.24 2.38 19.63
N ALA A 411 2.61 3.65 19.87
CA ALA A 411 3.50 4.40 19.00
C ALA A 411 4.90 3.78 18.91
N MET A 412 5.48 3.35 20.03
CA MET A 412 6.76 2.62 20.04
C MET A 412 6.69 1.31 19.25
N ASN A 413 5.53 0.69 19.18
CA ASN A 413 5.29 -0.56 18.46
C ASN A 413 4.60 -0.35 17.09
N TYR A 414 4.75 0.82 16.48
CA TYR A 414 4.16 1.09 15.18
C TYR A 414 4.62 0.09 14.12
N ALA A 415 3.75 -0.15 13.16
CA ALA A 415 4.01 -0.93 11.96
C ALA A 415 3.73 -0.09 10.71
N ILE A 416 4.11 -0.62 9.57
CA ILE A 416 3.84 -0.05 8.26
C ILE A 416 2.88 -0.98 7.53
N VAL A 417 1.91 -0.41 6.84
CA VAL A 417 0.99 -1.15 5.98
C VAL A 417 1.09 -0.64 4.55
N GLY A 418 1.05 -1.57 3.59
CA GLY A 418 1.16 -1.20 2.18
C GLY A 418 2.51 -0.59 1.83
N CYS A 419 2.50 0.69 1.48
CA CYS A 419 3.68 1.40 0.99
C CYS A 419 4.49 2.02 2.12
N VAL A 420 3.95 3.11 2.70
CA VAL A 420 4.59 3.92 3.75
C VAL A 420 3.61 4.31 4.85
N GLU A 421 2.40 3.82 4.77
CA GLU A 421 1.31 4.19 5.67
C GLU A 421 1.58 3.67 7.07
N LEU A 422 1.48 4.57 8.04
CA LEU A 422 1.75 4.28 9.44
C LEU A 422 0.51 3.71 10.14
N THR A 423 0.72 2.69 10.94
CA THR A 423 -0.34 2.07 11.74
C THR A 423 0.19 1.58 13.08
N THR A 424 -0.70 1.24 13.98
CA THR A 424 -0.38 0.49 15.19
C THR A 424 -0.58 -1.01 14.97
N GLN A 425 0.19 -1.83 15.68
CA GLN A 425 0.15 -3.28 15.55
C GLN A 425 -1.12 -3.83 16.20
N GLY A 426 -2.04 -4.37 15.39
CA GLY A 426 -3.15 -5.19 15.87
C GLY A 426 -4.38 -4.48 16.41
N ASN A 427 -4.46 -3.14 16.41
CA ASN A 427 -5.53 -2.42 17.11
C ASN A 427 -6.08 -1.20 16.37
N ASN A 428 -5.83 -1.11 15.04
CA ASN A 428 -6.23 0.04 14.23
C ASN A 428 -6.89 -0.38 12.92
N LEU A 429 -7.99 0.27 12.57
CA LEU A 429 -8.47 0.35 11.19
C LEU A 429 -8.14 1.75 10.66
N GLY A 430 -7.00 1.85 9.98
CA GLY A 430 -6.45 3.14 9.56
C GLY A 430 -7.10 3.74 8.34
N TRP A 431 -7.73 2.93 7.49
CA TRP A 431 -8.19 3.34 6.15
C TRP A 431 -7.26 4.38 5.52
N SER A 432 -5.99 4.04 5.48
CA SER A 432 -4.90 4.98 5.19
C SER A 432 -4.92 5.55 3.77
N ASP A 433 -5.74 4.99 2.89
CA ASP A 433 -5.90 5.36 1.50
C ASP A 433 -7.36 5.71 1.16
N ALA A 434 -8.01 6.50 2.02
CA ALA A 434 -9.42 6.88 1.84
C ALA A 434 -9.63 7.75 0.60
N ALA A 435 -8.74 8.72 0.37
CA ALA A 435 -8.75 9.56 -0.82
C ALA A 435 -7.36 10.10 -1.17
N MET A 436 -7.16 10.40 -2.45
CA MET A 436 -6.00 11.12 -2.96
C MET A 436 -6.43 12.50 -3.45
N PHE A 437 -5.81 13.55 -2.90
CA PHE A 437 -6.17 14.95 -3.13
C PHE A 437 -5.09 15.66 -3.95
N ASN A 438 -5.44 16.05 -5.20
CA ASN A 438 -4.52 16.71 -6.13
C ASN A 438 -4.50 18.23 -5.89
N MET A 439 -3.61 18.70 -5.02
CA MET A 439 -3.48 20.12 -4.71
C MET A 439 -3.01 20.96 -5.91
N ASN A 440 -2.31 20.37 -6.87
CA ASN A 440 -1.90 21.04 -8.09
C ASN A 440 -3.09 21.34 -9.02
N LYS A 441 -4.10 20.44 -9.03
CA LYS A 441 -5.37 20.72 -9.74
C LYS A 441 -6.18 21.81 -9.05
N VAL A 442 -6.15 21.89 -7.74
CA VAL A 442 -6.74 23.00 -6.99
C VAL A 442 -6.10 24.33 -7.39
N LEU A 443 -4.77 24.38 -7.48
CA LEU A 443 -4.05 25.57 -7.94
C LEU A 443 -4.45 25.94 -9.38
N GLU A 444 -4.48 24.98 -10.32
CA GLU A 444 -4.94 25.23 -11.70
C GLU A 444 -6.31 25.92 -11.73
N LEU A 445 -7.27 25.37 -10.99
CA LEU A 445 -8.64 25.91 -10.93
C LEU A 445 -8.66 27.32 -10.33
N THR A 446 -7.86 27.56 -9.28
CA THR A 446 -7.73 28.88 -8.65
C THR A 446 -7.17 29.92 -9.60
N LEU A 447 -6.21 29.55 -10.45
CA LEU A 447 -5.61 30.45 -11.44
C LEU A 447 -6.54 30.74 -12.64
N ASN A 448 -7.66 30.02 -12.81
CA ASN A 448 -8.51 30.04 -14.00
C ASN A 448 -10.02 30.07 -13.69
N HIS A 449 -10.47 30.93 -12.78
CA HIS A 449 -11.88 31.13 -12.46
C HIS A 449 -12.63 29.86 -12.03
N GLY A 450 -11.97 28.91 -11.41
CA GLY A 450 -12.55 27.60 -11.05
C GLY A 450 -12.78 26.65 -12.24
N ARG A 451 -12.23 26.95 -13.42
CA ARG A 451 -12.42 26.21 -14.67
C ARG A 451 -11.20 25.34 -14.99
N CYS A 452 -11.46 24.12 -15.44
CA CYS A 452 -10.44 23.17 -15.88
C CYS A 452 -9.77 23.62 -17.18
N LEU A 453 -8.44 23.70 -17.23
CA LEU A 453 -7.69 24.09 -18.45
C LEU A 453 -7.86 23.09 -19.60
N LEU A 454 -8.10 21.79 -19.30
CA LEU A 454 -8.23 20.75 -20.33
C LEU A 454 -9.62 20.67 -20.95
N THR A 455 -10.68 21.01 -20.20
CA THR A 455 -12.07 20.77 -20.64
C THR A 455 -12.93 22.00 -20.63
N ASP A 456 -12.41 23.11 -20.13
CA ASP A 456 -13.13 24.38 -19.89
C ASP A 456 -14.39 24.27 -19.02
N LYS A 457 -14.57 23.16 -18.32
CA LYS A 457 -15.70 22.94 -17.39
C LYS A 457 -15.49 23.69 -16.09
N GLN A 458 -16.55 24.32 -15.58
CA GLN A 458 -16.60 24.86 -14.23
C GLN A 458 -16.56 23.69 -13.22
N MET A 459 -15.58 23.65 -12.34
CA MET A 459 -15.38 22.59 -11.34
C MET A 459 -15.39 23.10 -9.91
N ALA A 460 -15.06 24.37 -9.71
CA ALA A 460 -15.09 25.05 -8.42
C ALA A 460 -15.82 26.39 -8.56
N PRO A 461 -16.27 27.03 -7.46
CA PRO A 461 -16.72 28.41 -7.48
C PRO A 461 -15.65 29.34 -8.06
N ASP A 462 -16.09 30.43 -8.70
CA ASP A 462 -15.17 31.44 -9.22
C ASP A 462 -14.68 32.35 -8.09
N PHE A 463 -13.46 32.14 -7.64
CA PHE A 463 -12.77 33.01 -6.68
C PHE A 463 -11.78 33.96 -7.36
N GLY A 464 -11.83 34.10 -8.69
CA GLY A 464 -10.95 34.92 -9.52
C GLY A 464 -10.00 34.12 -10.39
N SER A 465 -9.03 34.82 -10.97
CA SER A 465 -7.94 34.23 -11.76
C SER A 465 -6.62 34.94 -11.46
N LEU A 466 -5.51 34.43 -11.96
CA LEU A 466 -4.20 35.00 -11.70
C LEU A 466 -4.15 36.50 -12.05
N SER A 467 -4.79 36.94 -13.16
CA SER A 467 -4.78 38.34 -13.59
C SER A 467 -5.74 39.25 -12.79
N THR A 468 -6.61 38.67 -11.96
CA THR A 468 -7.51 39.45 -11.10
C THR A 468 -6.96 39.71 -9.71
N TYR A 469 -5.97 38.92 -9.27
CA TYR A 469 -5.31 39.08 -7.96
C TYR A 469 -4.32 40.24 -8.00
N LYS A 470 -4.41 41.14 -7.02
CA LYS A 470 -3.52 42.31 -6.91
C LYS A 470 -2.22 41.99 -6.22
N THR A 471 -2.26 41.03 -5.27
CA THR A 471 -1.13 40.60 -4.45
C THR A 471 -1.03 39.08 -4.41
N PHE A 472 0.13 38.55 -4.05
CA PHE A 472 0.29 37.12 -3.82
C PHE A 472 -0.62 36.63 -2.67
N ALA A 473 -0.90 37.46 -1.68
CA ALA A 473 -1.81 37.14 -0.60
C ALA A 473 -3.27 36.95 -1.09
N ASP A 474 -3.72 37.70 -2.09
CA ASP A 474 -5.06 37.50 -2.68
C ASP A 474 -5.16 36.12 -3.35
N LEU A 475 -4.12 35.71 -4.08
CA LEU A 475 -4.03 34.36 -4.65
C LEU A 475 -4.08 33.29 -3.54
N GLU A 476 -3.35 33.48 -2.45
CA GLU A 476 -3.33 32.51 -1.35
C GLU A 476 -4.69 32.37 -0.68
N ILE A 477 -5.44 33.45 -0.52
CA ILE A 477 -6.83 33.43 -0.01
C ILE A 477 -7.72 32.62 -0.94
N ALA A 478 -7.67 32.89 -2.25
CA ALA A 478 -8.46 32.16 -3.24
C ALA A 478 -8.08 30.68 -3.32
N LEU A 479 -6.80 30.33 -3.19
CA LEU A 479 -6.31 28.97 -3.17
C LEU A 479 -6.82 28.21 -1.93
N GLU A 480 -6.85 28.85 -0.78
CA GLU A 480 -7.41 28.28 0.44
C GLU A 480 -8.91 28.04 0.33
N GLN A 481 -9.65 28.98 -0.24
CA GLN A 481 -11.08 28.83 -0.50
C GLN A 481 -11.36 27.66 -1.44
N THR A 482 -10.59 27.54 -2.52
CA THR A 482 -10.73 26.43 -3.48
C THR A 482 -10.38 25.08 -2.85
N MET A 483 -9.30 25.01 -2.06
CA MET A 483 -8.91 23.82 -1.31
C MET A 483 -10.03 23.40 -0.32
N ASN A 484 -10.52 24.33 0.47
CA ASN A 484 -11.56 24.07 1.46
C ASN A 484 -12.85 23.56 0.81
N TYR A 485 -13.25 24.13 -0.34
CA TYR A 485 -14.39 23.67 -1.12
C TYR A 485 -14.26 22.18 -1.47
N PHE A 486 -13.12 21.72 -1.97
CA PHE A 486 -12.95 20.32 -2.33
C PHE A 486 -12.80 19.39 -1.11
N VAL A 487 -12.19 19.83 -0.02
CA VAL A 487 -12.17 19.06 1.23
C VAL A 487 -13.58 18.85 1.75
N GLU A 488 -14.41 19.89 1.80
CA GLU A 488 -15.81 19.80 2.25
C GLU A 488 -16.69 18.91 1.35
N LYS A 489 -16.36 18.81 0.06
CA LYS A 489 -17.03 17.87 -0.87
C LYS A 489 -16.50 16.43 -0.74
N MET A 490 -15.24 16.25 -0.37
CA MET A 490 -14.62 14.95 -0.22
C MET A 490 -15.15 14.19 1.01
N ILE A 491 -15.33 14.86 2.14
CA ILE A 491 -15.72 14.20 3.40
C ILE A 491 -17.01 13.40 3.27
N PRO A 492 -18.14 13.93 2.75
CA PRO A 492 -19.36 13.14 2.55
C PRO A 492 -19.18 11.94 1.63
N CYS A 493 -18.28 12.04 0.62
CA CYS A 493 -17.96 10.92 -0.26
C CYS A 493 -17.20 9.80 0.50
N CYS A 494 -16.26 10.16 1.37
CA CYS A 494 -15.58 9.20 2.24
C CYS A 494 -16.57 8.52 3.19
N GLU A 495 -17.45 9.27 3.85
CA GLU A 495 -18.49 8.71 4.74
C GLU A 495 -19.45 7.76 3.98
N ALA A 496 -19.78 8.06 2.73
CA ALA A 496 -20.60 7.17 1.92
C ALA A 496 -19.94 5.81 1.69
N VAL A 497 -18.61 5.81 1.48
CA VAL A 497 -17.82 4.57 1.36
C VAL A 497 -17.82 3.81 2.69
N GLU A 498 -17.58 4.46 3.83
CA GLU A 498 -17.61 3.82 5.14
C GLU A 498 -18.99 3.15 5.42
N LYS A 499 -20.08 3.87 5.16
CA LYS A 499 -21.45 3.34 5.30
C LYS A 499 -21.68 2.14 4.37
N GLY A 500 -21.17 2.19 3.14
CA GLY A 500 -21.24 1.08 2.19
C GLY A 500 -20.51 -0.17 2.73
N HIS A 501 -19.31 -0.01 3.27
CA HIS A 501 -18.54 -1.11 3.87
C HIS A 501 -19.24 -1.72 5.07
N ILE A 502 -19.81 -0.90 5.96
CA ILE A 502 -20.61 -1.37 7.11
C ILE A 502 -21.81 -2.21 6.65
N ALA A 503 -22.51 -1.75 5.62
CA ALA A 503 -23.73 -2.40 5.14
C ALA A 503 -23.50 -3.67 4.33
N ILE A 504 -22.36 -3.78 3.61
CA ILE A 504 -22.13 -4.82 2.61
C ILE A 504 -20.94 -5.72 2.95
N LEU A 505 -19.88 -5.18 3.57
CA LEU A 505 -18.62 -5.86 3.78
C LEU A 505 -18.17 -5.96 5.26
N PRO A 506 -19.03 -6.31 6.25
CA PRO A 506 -18.53 -6.59 7.58
C PRO A 506 -17.61 -7.82 7.57
N THR A 507 -16.58 -7.84 8.43
CA THR A 507 -15.47 -8.80 8.39
C THR A 507 -15.24 -9.46 9.75
N ALA A 508 -15.90 -10.61 9.96
CA ALA A 508 -15.86 -11.33 11.23
C ALA A 508 -14.48 -11.93 11.54
N PHE A 509 -13.80 -12.48 10.53
CA PHE A 509 -12.46 -13.04 10.72
C PHE A 509 -11.44 -11.96 11.06
N LEU A 510 -11.37 -10.89 10.27
CA LEU A 510 -10.49 -9.76 10.57
C LEU A 510 -10.79 -9.17 11.96
N SER A 511 -12.06 -8.99 12.31
CA SER A 511 -12.46 -8.45 13.63
C SER A 511 -11.98 -9.30 14.80
N SER A 512 -11.85 -10.62 14.62
CA SER A 512 -11.34 -11.52 15.67
C SER A 512 -9.86 -11.31 16.01
N VAL A 513 -9.10 -10.74 15.08
CA VAL A 513 -7.66 -10.46 15.20
C VAL A 513 -7.34 -8.96 15.24
N ILE A 514 -8.33 -8.13 15.55
CA ILE A 514 -8.16 -6.70 15.86
C ILE A 514 -8.64 -6.48 17.28
N ASP A 515 -7.77 -5.89 18.10
CA ASP A 515 -8.07 -5.65 19.52
C ASP A 515 -9.27 -4.71 19.70
N ASP A 516 -9.97 -4.90 20.79
CA ASP A 516 -11.22 -4.26 21.18
C ASP A 516 -12.47 -4.75 20.45
N CYS A 517 -12.35 -5.29 19.21
CA CYS A 517 -13.52 -5.76 18.46
C CYS A 517 -14.26 -6.89 19.18
N MET A 518 -13.53 -7.87 19.66
CA MET A 518 -14.11 -9.03 20.40
C MET A 518 -14.72 -8.59 21.72
N GLU A 519 -14.00 -7.76 22.47
CA GLU A 519 -14.42 -7.25 23.78
C GLU A 519 -15.66 -6.34 23.70
N LYS A 520 -15.73 -5.52 22.66
CA LYS A 520 -16.88 -4.64 22.38
C LYS A 520 -18.06 -5.38 21.74
N GLY A 521 -17.82 -6.50 21.06
CA GLY A 521 -18.79 -7.16 20.20
C GLY A 521 -19.19 -6.33 18.97
N ILE A 522 -18.20 -5.60 18.41
CA ILE A 522 -18.41 -4.67 17.30
C ILE A 522 -17.43 -5.00 16.17
N ASP A 523 -17.98 -5.16 14.96
CA ASP A 523 -17.19 -5.36 13.77
C ASP A 523 -16.22 -4.21 13.51
N VAL A 524 -15.03 -4.51 13.00
CA VAL A 524 -13.99 -3.52 12.75
C VAL A 524 -14.45 -2.42 11.78
N THR A 525 -15.31 -2.74 10.80
CA THR A 525 -15.87 -1.75 9.87
C THR A 525 -16.82 -0.75 10.54
N LYS A 526 -17.37 -1.10 11.70
CA LYS A 526 -18.24 -0.23 12.54
C LYS A 526 -17.50 0.53 13.62
N GLY A 527 -16.17 0.54 13.62
CA GLY A 527 -15.36 1.20 14.63
C GLY A 527 -15.07 0.35 15.88
N GLY A 528 -15.08 -0.98 15.75
CA GLY A 528 -14.74 -1.91 16.83
C GLY A 528 -13.31 -1.78 17.33
N ALA A 529 -12.35 -1.39 16.48
CA ALA A 529 -10.96 -1.22 16.84
C ALA A 529 -10.70 -0.14 17.90
N LYS A 530 -9.54 -0.18 18.53
CA LYS A 530 -9.07 0.87 19.45
C LYS A 530 -8.90 2.20 18.73
N TYR A 531 -8.28 2.19 17.55
CA TYR A 531 -8.10 3.35 16.68
C TYR A 531 -8.85 3.17 15.37
N ASN A 532 -9.52 4.24 14.90
CA ASN A 532 -10.38 4.22 13.70
C ASN A 532 -10.11 5.44 12.83
N LEU A 533 -8.96 5.45 12.15
CA LEU A 533 -8.48 6.60 11.41
C LEU A 533 -8.93 6.59 9.94
N SER A 534 -8.78 7.72 9.25
CA SER A 534 -8.95 7.83 7.79
C SER A 534 -7.87 8.71 7.19
N GLY A 535 -7.05 8.13 6.31
CA GLY A 535 -5.91 8.80 5.70
C GLY A 535 -6.23 9.45 4.36
N ILE A 536 -5.81 10.71 4.17
CA ILE A 536 -5.95 11.46 2.93
C ILE A 536 -4.56 11.83 2.42
N GLN A 537 -4.26 11.48 1.16
CA GLN A 537 -2.99 11.81 0.54
C GLN A 537 -3.01 13.21 -0.05
N PHE A 538 -2.09 14.06 0.40
CA PHE A 538 -1.75 15.34 -0.22
C PHE A 538 -0.79 15.07 -1.39
N ILE A 539 -1.29 15.16 -2.62
CA ILE A 539 -0.51 14.82 -3.81
C ILE A 539 0.31 16.01 -4.27
N GLN A 540 1.59 15.81 -4.24
CA GLN A 540 2.73 16.56 -4.78
C GLN A 540 2.92 17.98 -4.28
N VAL A 541 3.64 18.05 -3.17
CA VAL A 541 4.08 19.30 -2.57
C VAL A 541 5.13 20.02 -3.42
N ALA A 542 6.02 19.31 -4.12
CA ALA A 542 7.11 19.89 -4.90
C ALA A 542 6.58 20.72 -6.09
N ASN A 543 5.71 20.16 -6.92
CA ASN A 543 5.12 20.90 -8.03
C ASN A 543 4.32 22.12 -7.57
N LEU A 544 3.62 22.00 -6.43
CA LEU A 544 2.89 23.11 -5.83
C LEU A 544 3.83 24.22 -5.37
N ALA A 545 4.88 23.88 -4.60
CA ALA A 545 5.86 24.84 -4.10
C ALA A 545 6.58 25.54 -5.25
N ASP A 546 6.99 24.80 -6.28
CA ASP A 546 7.68 25.32 -7.44
C ASP A 546 6.78 26.27 -8.25
N SER A 547 5.51 25.92 -8.46
CA SER A 547 4.56 26.77 -9.14
C SER A 547 4.28 28.07 -8.38
N LEU A 548 4.08 27.99 -7.07
CA LEU A 548 3.87 29.14 -6.22
C LEU A 548 5.12 30.04 -6.14
N ALA A 549 6.33 29.45 -6.10
CA ALA A 549 7.59 30.19 -6.11
C ALA A 549 7.74 31.00 -7.39
N VAL A 550 7.43 30.39 -8.55
CA VAL A 550 7.47 31.07 -9.84
C VAL A 550 6.48 32.24 -9.89
N ILE A 551 5.22 32.00 -9.50
CA ILE A 551 4.19 33.03 -9.48
C ILE A 551 4.57 34.16 -8.53
N LYS A 552 4.99 33.83 -7.32
CA LYS A 552 5.40 34.81 -6.32
C LYS A 552 6.54 35.69 -6.85
N GLN A 553 7.64 35.08 -7.28
CA GLN A 553 8.83 35.82 -7.67
C GLN A 553 8.64 36.58 -8.99
N LEU A 554 8.19 35.90 -10.07
CA LEU A 554 8.19 36.52 -11.40
C LEU A 554 6.96 37.39 -11.68
N VAL A 555 5.79 37.06 -11.09
CA VAL A 555 4.56 37.83 -11.35
C VAL A 555 4.37 38.95 -10.34
N PHE A 556 4.47 38.66 -9.04
CA PHE A 556 4.15 39.63 -7.99
C PHE A 556 5.36 40.43 -7.53
N ASP A 557 6.48 39.80 -7.19
CA ASP A 557 7.64 40.49 -6.57
C ASP A 557 8.46 41.27 -7.63
N GLU A 558 8.90 40.57 -8.69
CA GLU A 558 9.77 41.17 -9.73
C GLU A 558 9.00 41.78 -10.92
N GLN A 559 7.73 41.41 -11.09
CA GLN A 559 6.86 41.84 -12.20
C GLN A 559 7.48 41.62 -13.60
N LYS A 560 8.34 40.61 -13.74
CA LYS A 560 9.01 40.24 -15.01
C LYS A 560 8.13 39.44 -15.97
N VAL A 561 7.03 38.90 -15.51
CA VAL A 561 6.03 38.17 -16.27
C VAL A 561 4.66 38.68 -15.84
N SER A 562 3.89 39.22 -16.76
CA SER A 562 2.54 39.66 -16.43
C SER A 562 1.61 38.47 -16.19
N ALA A 563 0.68 38.59 -15.26
CA ALA A 563 -0.31 37.57 -14.94
C ALA A 563 -1.06 37.07 -16.19
N LYS A 564 -1.47 38.00 -17.10
CA LYS A 564 -2.15 37.63 -18.35
C LYS A 564 -1.30 36.82 -19.30
N VAL A 565 0.00 37.14 -19.43
CA VAL A 565 0.94 36.36 -20.27
C VAL A 565 1.10 34.96 -19.70
N LEU A 566 1.20 34.79 -18.38
CA LEU A 566 1.29 33.47 -17.77
C LEU A 566 -0.02 32.68 -17.93
N GLU A 567 -1.18 33.30 -17.68
CA GLU A 567 -2.49 32.65 -17.92
C GLU A 567 -2.64 32.13 -19.37
N GLU A 568 -2.25 32.95 -20.36
CA GLU A 568 -2.30 32.56 -21.75
C GLU A 568 -1.33 31.44 -22.07
N ALA A 569 -0.11 31.50 -21.53
CA ALA A 569 0.89 30.42 -21.68
C ALA A 569 0.41 29.08 -21.13
N LEU A 570 -0.23 29.09 -19.94
CA LEU A 570 -0.79 27.87 -19.32
C LEU A 570 -1.95 27.30 -20.15
N LYS A 571 -2.86 28.16 -20.66
CA LYS A 571 -3.98 27.74 -21.52
C LYS A 571 -3.52 27.12 -22.84
N ASN A 572 -2.44 27.66 -23.42
CA ASN A 572 -1.90 27.21 -24.70
C ASN A 572 -0.76 26.20 -24.56
N ASN A 573 -0.56 25.63 -23.38
CA ASN A 573 0.52 24.65 -23.10
C ASN A 573 1.90 25.14 -23.58
N PHE A 574 2.20 26.44 -23.35
CA PHE A 574 3.42 27.14 -23.78
C PHE A 574 3.69 27.14 -25.29
N ALA A 575 2.69 26.86 -26.12
CA ALA A 575 2.86 26.90 -27.58
C ALA A 575 3.35 28.29 -28.03
N ASN A 576 4.46 28.35 -28.78
CA ASN A 576 5.17 29.56 -29.20
C ASN A 576 5.69 30.43 -28.04
N GLN A 577 5.85 29.85 -26.86
CA GLN A 577 6.36 30.52 -25.64
C GLN A 577 7.44 29.68 -24.94
N GLU A 578 8.25 28.96 -25.69
CA GLU A 578 9.29 28.05 -25.20
C GLU A 578 10.31 28.79 -24.32
N ILE A 579 10.66 30.05 -24.67
CA ILE A 579 11.58 30.90 -23.89
C ILE A 579 10.94 31.19 -22.50
N LEU A 580 9.65 31.49 -22.45
CA LEU A 580 8.97 31.67 -21.17
C LEU A 580 8.98 30.38 -20.36
N CYS A 581 8.64 29.26 -20.96
CA CYS A 581 8.68 27.95 -20.31
C CYS A 581 10.08 27.68 -19.70
N GLN A 582 11.15 27.87 -20.46
CA GLN A 582 12.53 27.70 -19.97
C GLN A 582 12.87 28.69 -18.84
N LYS A 583 12.35 29.89 -18.89
CA LYS A 583 12.51 30.86 -17.80
C LYS A 583 11.83 30.39 -16.51
N LEU A 584 10.59 29.88 -16.58
CA LEU A 584 9.87 29.35 -15.43
C LEU A 584 10.60 28.12 -14.84
N LEU A 585 11.14 27.27 -15.70
CA LEU A 585 11.87 26.07 -15.29
C LEU A 585 13.20 26.40 -14.57
N ASN A 586 13.97 27.39 -15.06
CA ASN A 586 15.39 27.51 -14.71
C ASN A 586 15.76 28.78 -13.95
N HIS A 587 14.92 29.84 -13.98
CA HIS A 587 15.26 31.14 -13.39
C HIS A 587 14.88 31.26 -11.90
N VAL A 588 13.85 30.56 -11.49
CA VAL A 588 13.36 30.59 -10.10
C VAL A 588 13.86 29.35 -9.35
N PRO A 589 14.36 29.51 -8.14
CA PRO A 589 14.72 28.35 -7.30
C PRO A 589 13.58 27.35 -7.14
N LYS A 590 13.92 26.08 -6.99
CA LYS A 590 12.98 24.97 -6.88
C LYS A 590 13.10 24.25 -5.54
N TYR A 591 12.03 23.63 -5.10
CA TYR A 591 11.99 22.76 -3.93
C TYR A 591 13.01 21.61 -4.07
N GLY A 592 13.59 21.18 -2.96
CA GLY A 592 14.60 20.11 -2.93
C GLY A 592 16.05 20.60 -3.05
N ASN A 593 16.29 21.91 -3.00
CA ASN A 593 17.63 22.51 -3.12
C ASN A 593 18.12 23.25 -1.87
N ASP A 594 17.52 22.99 -0.70
CA ASP A 594 17.83 23.65 0.57
C ASP A 594 17.62 25.19 0.54
N ILE A 595 16.55 25.62 -0.14
CA ILE A 595 16.21 27.04 -0.27
C ILE A 595 14.94 27.33 0.54
N ALA A 596 15.13 27.85 1.74
CA ALA A 596 14.11 27.94 2.78
C ALA A 596 12.79 28.60 2.33
N TRP A 597 12.83 29.72 1.60
CA TRP A 597 11.61 30.43 1.21
C TRP A 597 10.76 29.65 0.19
N VAL A 598 11.39 28.79 -0.65
CA VAL A 598 10.68 27.91 -1.58
C VAL A 598 10.08 26.73 -0.83
N ASP A 599 10.87 26.09 0.03
CA ASP A 599 10.44 24.96 0.85
C ASP A 599 9.24 25.35 1.74
N GLU A 600 9.28 26.55 2.35
CA GLU A 600 8.22 27.10 3.20
C GLU A 600 6.86 27.28 2.47
N LEU A 601 6.84 27.46 1.16
CA LEU A 601 5.59 27.47 0.39
C LEU A 601 4.92 26.10 0.46
N GLY A 602 5.67 25.01 0.29
CA GLY A 602 5.16 23.65 0.45
C GLY A 602 4.70 23.37 1.87
N VAL A 603 5.51 23.74 2.86
CA VAL A 603 5.20 23.61 4.30
C VAL A 603 3.88 24.29 4.65
N LYS A 604 3.70 25.54 4.21
CA LYS A 604 2.50 26.33 4.45
C LYS A 604 1.22 25.63 3.98
N TRP A 605 1.23 25.10 2.76
CA TRP A 605 0.06 24.47 2.19
C TRP A 605 -0.22 23.07 2.77
N ALA A 606 0.81 22.32 3.13
CA ALA A 606 0.66 21.09 3.89
C ALA A 606 0.02 21.35 5.28
N ARG A 607 0.46 22.40 5.98
CA ARG A 607 -0.14 22.83 7.26
C ARG A 607 -1.62 23.21 7.12
N LYS A 608 -1.95 24.02 6.10
CA LYS A 608 -3.35 24.44 5.84
C LYS A 608 -4.25 23.27 5.53
N PHE A 609 -3.81 22.37 4.66
CA PHE A 609 -4.58 21.18 4.31
C PHE A 609 -4.83 20.29 5.54
N ARG A 610 -3.81 20.02 6.32
CA ARG A 610 -3.95 19.24 7.56
C ARG A 610 -4.86 19.93 8.58
N ALA A 611 -4.75 21.24 8.76
CA ALA A 611 -5.61 22.00 9.66
C ALA A 611 -7.09 21.85 9.25
N LYS A 612 -7.38 21.93 7.94
CA LYS A 612 -8.74 21.73 7.43
C LYS A 612 -9.25 20.32 7.65
N LEU A 613 -8.42 19.28 7.46
CA LEU A 613 -8.82 17.88 7.73
C LEU A 613 -9.19 17.65 9.19
N ARG A 614 -8.49 18.29 10.13
CA ARG A 614 -8.74 18.17 11.58
C ARG A 614 -10.10 18.74 12.06
N GLU A 615 -10.79 19.51 11.23
CA GLU A 615 -12.15 19.99 11.52
C GLU A 615 -13.19 18.85 11.46
N PHE A 616 -12.84 17.71 10.85
CA PHE A 616 -13.77 16.61 10.59
C PHE A 616 -13.42 15.35 11.37
N THR A 617 -14.46 14.61 11.72
CA THR A 617 -14.40 13.28 12.30
C THR A 617 -15.01 12.30 11.29
N ASN A 618 -14.42 11.13 11.09
CA ASN A 618 -14.95 10.12 10.19
C ASN A 618 -16.17 9.40 10.78
N TYR A 619 -16.89 8.64 9.97
CA TYR A 619 -18.12 7.98 10.40
C TYR A 619 -17.92 6.96 11.54
N ARG A 620 -16.72 6.41 11.69
CA ARG A 620 -16.32 5.49 12.77
C ARG A 620 -15.86 6.21 14.05
N GLY A 621 -15.92 7.53 14.09
CA GLY A 621 -15.55 8.36 15.24
C GLY A 621 -14.07 8.71 15.37
N GLY A 622 -13.26 8.43 14.34
CA GLY A 622 -11.83 8.72 14.31
C GLY A 622 -11.48 9.98 13.53
N ALA A 623 -10.19 10.33 13.52
CA ALA A 623 -9.69 11.50 12.84
C ALA A 623 -9.38 11.25 11.36
N TYR A 624 -9.58 12.29 10.52
CA TYR A 624 -8.91 12.40 9.23
C TYR A 624 -7.49 12.90 9.42
N HIS A 625 -6.52 12.30 8.71
CA HIS A 625 -5.13 12.68 8.81
C HIS A 625 -4.40 12.64 7.47
N MET A 626 -3.37 13.46 7.33
CA MET A 626 -2.67 13.66 6.07
C MET A 626 -1.51 12.69 5.89
N GLY A 627 -1.37 12.15 4.67
CA GLY A 627 -0.15 11.52 4.16
C GLY A 627 0.39 12.26 2.94
N MET A 628 1.66 12.02 2.63
CA MET A 628 2.37 12.59 1.49
C MET A 628 3.05 11.47 0.69
N TYR A 629 2.25 10.70 -0.05
CA TYR A 629 2.73 9.64 -0.93
C TYR A 629 1.78 9.46 -2.13
N THR A 630 2.30 8.93 -3.26
CA THR A 630 1.58 8.93 -4.54
C THR A 630 1.24 7.55 -5.06
N VAL A 631 1.92 6.49 -4.61
CA VAL A 631 1.88 5.20 -5.32
C VAL A 631 2.27 5.45 -6.79
N SER A 632 1.46 5.09 -7.78
CA SER A 632 1.63 5.53 -9.18
C SER A 632 0.67 6.66 -9.61
N ALA A 633 -0.06 7.26 -8.65
CA ALA A 633 -1.09 8.27 -8.92
C ALA A 633 -0.55 9.58 -9.55
N HIS A 634 0.74 9.89 -9.36
CA HIS A 634 1.37 11.08 -9.96
C HIS A 634 1.27 11.08 -11.50
N VAL A 635 1.21 9.91 -12.13
CA VAL A 635 1.01 9.79 -13.59
C VAL A 635 -0.45 10.15 -13.97
N PRO A 636 -1.50 9.42 -13.55
CA PRO A 636 -2.88 9.75 -13.94
C PRO A 636 -3.38 11.09 -13.38
N MET A 637 -2.85 11.57 -12.27
CA MET A 637 -3.17 12.91 -11.78
C MET A 637 -2.51 14.03 -12.61
N GLY A 638 -1.31 13.77 -13.14
CA GLY A 638 -0.69 14.64 -14.14
C GLY A 638 -1.47 14.67 -15.45
N GLU A 639 -2.01 13.52 -15.92
CA GLU A 639 -2.90 13.44 -17.10
C GLU A 639 -4.17 14.31 -16.95
N ASN A 640 -4.63 14.54 -15.73
CA ASN A 640 -5.80 15.37 -15.44
C ASN A 640 -5.49 16.87 -15.28
N LEU A 641 -4.22 17.28 -15.41
CA LEU A 641 -3.73 18.63 -15.14
C LEU A 641 -3.23 19.29 -16.44
N GLY A 642 -3.63 20.54 -16.67
CA GLY A 642 -3.09 21.39 -17.71
C GLY A 642 -1.62 21.73 -17.47
N ALA A 643 -1.04 22.62 -18.28
CA ALA A 643 0.28 23.18 -18.02
C ALA A 643 0.32 23.91 -16.68
N SER A 644 1.44 23.90 -15.97
CA SER A 644 1.58 24.53 -14.66
C SER A 644 2.72 25.54 -14.60
N ALA A 645 2.64 26.45 -13.63
CA ALA A 645 3.54 27.61 -13.54
C ALA A 645 4.99 27.23 -13.22
N ASP A 646 5.26 26.02 -12.74
CA ASP A 646 6.61 25.46 -12.58
C ASP A 646 7.29 25.11 -13.93
N GLY A 647 6.59 25.29 -15.06
CA GLY A 647 7.07 24.98 -16.41
C GLY A 647 6.75 23.56 -16.87
N ARG A 648 5.92 22.79 -16.12
CA ARG A 648 5.46 21.47 -16.50
C ARG A 648 4.45 21.57 -17.65
N LEU A 649 4.62 20.74 -18.68
CA LEU A 649 3.69 20.68 -19.80
C LEU A 649 2.37 19.99 -19.42
N SER A 650 1.31 20.33 -20.13
CA SER A 650 -0.01 19.74 -19.98
C SER A 650 0.04 18.21 -20.07
N GLN A 651 -0.69 17.52 -19.20
CA GLN A 651 -0.88 16.08 -19.16
C GLN A 651 0.38 15.25 -18.93
N THR A 652 1.53 15.87 -18.61
CA THR A 652 2.73 15.14 -18.17
C THR A 652 2.64 14.73 -16.69
N PRO A 653 3.36 13.70 -16.24
CA PRO A 653 3.37 13.30 -14.83
C PRO A 653 3.75 14.43 -13.88
N LEU A 654 3.21 14.38 -12.67
CA LEU A 654 3.71 15.13 -11.52
C LEU A 654 4.99 14.46 -11.00
N ALA A 655 5.68 15.08 -10.04
CA ALA A 655 6.80 14.44 -9.36
C ALA A 655 6.35 13.17 -8.63
N ASP A 656 7.23 12.20 -8.49
CA ASP A 656 6.98 10.95 -7.79
C ASP A 656 7.06 11.09 -6.26
N GLY A 657 6.75 10.04 -5.54
CA GLY A 657 6.89 9.95 -4.10
C GLY A 657 5.79 10.67 -3.34
N GLY A 658 5.92 11.93 -3.10
CA GLY A 658 5.01 12.78 -2.31
C GLY A 658 5.78 13.91 -1.66
N MET A 659 6.95 13.60 -1.07
CA MET A 659 7.89 14.58 -0.52
C MET A 659 9.10 14.81 -1.45
N SER A 660 9.25 14.02 -2.51
CA SER A 660 10.39 14.12 -3.44
C SER A 660 10.32 15.40 -4.27
N ALA A 661 11.50 15.92 -4.65
CA ALA A 661 11.60 17.04 -5.59
C ALA A 661 11.13 16.65 -6.99
N VAL A 662 10.77 17.63 -7.81
CA VAL A 662 10.50 17.39 -9.23
C VAL A 662 11.79 16.91 -9.90
N TYR A 663 11.73 15.81 -10.64
CA TYR A 663 12.88 15.21 -11.29
C TYR A 663 13.60 16.22 -12.22
N GLY A 664 14.93 16.23 -12.11
CA GLY A 664 15.80 17.17 -12.82
C GLY A 664 15.76 18.61 -12.28
N ARG A 665 15.18 18.84 -11.09
CA ARG A 665 15.13 20.16 -10.44
C ARG A 665 15.92 20.20 -9.13
N ASP A 666 16.30 19.10 -8.59
CA ASP A 666 17.09 18.87 -7.38
C ASP A 666 18.61 18.92 -7.72
N LEU A 667 19.09 20.12 -8.03
CA LEU A 667 20.43 20.36 -8.59
C LEU A 667 21.54 20.41 -7.54
N ASN A 668 21.20 20.61 -6.25
CA ASN A 668 22.17 20.80 -5.18
C ASN A 668 22.55 19.49 -4.45
N GLY A 669 22.17 18.34 -5.03
CA GLY A 669 22.54 17.02 -4.53
C GLY A 669 21.62 16.47 -3.44
N PRO A 670 21.81 15.19 -3.05
CA PRO A 670 20.87 14.46 -2.20
C PRO A 670 20.77 15.02 -0.77
N THR A 671 21.86 15.57 -0.23
CA THR A 671 21.84 16.19 1.12
C THR A 671 20.97 17.46 1.14
N ALA A 672 20.95 18.24 0.06
CA ALA A 672 20.06 19.40 -0.05
C ALA A 672 18.58 18.97 -0.10
N VAL A 673 18.28 17.86 -0.77
CA VAL A 673 16.93 17.28 -0.76
C VAL A 673 16.52 16.88 0.66
N LEU A 674 17.38 16.19 1.43
CA LEU A 674 17.08 15.86 2.83
C LEU A 674 16.75 17.10 3.66
N LYS A 675 17.51 18.18 3.51
CA LYS A 675 17.27 19.43 4.24
C LYS A 675 15.96 20.10 3.84
N SER A 676 15.59 20.11 2.56
CA SER A 676 14.28 20.59 2.11
C SER A 676 13.13 19.77 2.69
N VAL A 677 13.23 18.44 2.62
CA VAL A 677 12.22 17.52 3.16
C VAL A 677 12.10 17.65 4.68
N SER A 678 13.19 17.88 5.40
CA SER A 678 13.17 18.05 6.86
C SER A 678 12.33 19.25 7.34
N ARG A 679 12.09 20.25 6.47
CA ARG A 679 11.24 21.42 6.78
C ARG A 679 9.74 21.15 6.72
N LEU A 680 9.29 20.01 6.15
CA LEU A 680 7.88 19.73 5.89
C LEU A 680 6.99 19.44 7.13
N ASP A 681 7.44 19.75 8.34
CA ASP A 681 6.73 19.36 9.58
C ASP A 681 6.41 17.86 9.62
N ASN A 682 7.42 17.04 9.40
CA ASN A 682 7.26 15.60 9.23
C ASN A 682 6.51 14.92 10.38
N ASN A 683 6.67 15.42 11.62
CA ASN A 683 5.93 14.94 12.81
C ASN A 683 4.42 15.20 12.74
N LEU A 684 3.93 15.75 11.68
CA LEU A 684 2.52 16.05 11.43
C LEU A 684 1.97 15.35 10.18
N THR A 685 2.83 14.62 9.47
CA THR A 685 2.46 13.81 8.27
C THR A 685 2.08 12.39 8.70
N THR A 686 1.11 12.29 9.60
CA THR A 686 0.78 11.12 10.41
C THR A 686 0.26 9.90 9.65
N ASN A 687 -0.08 10.05 8.36
CA ASN A 687 -0.46 8.93 7.49
C ASN A 687 0.69 8.48 6.56
N GLY A 688 1.93 8.81 6.92
CA GLY A 688 3.13 8.46 6.16
C GLY A 688 3.55 9.51 5.14
N GLY A 689 4.86 9.64 4.96
CA GLY A 689 5.46 10.49 3.94
C GLY A 689 6.48 9.68 3.14
N LEU A 690 6.64 9.97 1.85
CA LEU A 690 7.47 9.18 0.96
C LEU A 690 8.52 10.04 0.24
N LEU A 691 9.79 9.71 0.50
CA LEU A 691 10.94 10.27 -0.22
C LEU A 691 11.58 9.19 -1.08
N ASN A 692 11.57 9.40 -2.40
CA ASN A 692 12.27 8.58 -3.38
C ASN A 692 13.61 9.21 -3.73
N MET A 693 14.65 8.36 -3.86
CA MET A 693 15.94 8.75 -4.44
C MET A 693 16.45 7.63 -5.38
N LYS A 694 17.23 7.99 -6.38
CA LYS A 694 17.86 7.05 -7.31
C LYS A 694 19.36 7.25 -7.33
N PHE A 695 20.11 6.17 -7.12
CA PHE A 695 21.57 6.16 -7.11
C PHE A 695 22.12 5.22 -8.17
N LEU A 696 23.33 5.52 -8.67
CA LEU A 696 24.05 4.62 -9.54
C LEU A 696 24.58 3.39 -8.78
N PRO A 697 24.50 2.18 -9.37
CA PRO A 697 25.02 0.96 -8.75
C PRO A 697 26.51 1.04 -8.36
N GLU A 698 27.31 1.78 -9.14
CA GLU A 698 28.74 1.96 -8.94
C GLU A 698 29.09 2.58 -7.58
N PHE A 699 28.20 3.43 -7.06
CA PHE A 699 28.39 4.05 -5.74
C PHE A 699 28.53 3.02 -4.60
N PHE A 700 27.85 1.89 -4.71
CA PHE A 700 27.81 0.83 -3.69
C PHE A 700 28.88 -0.27 -3.85
N GLN A 701 29.72 -0.20 -4.87
CA GLN A 701 30.74 -1.25 -5.14
C GLN A 701 31.92 -1.22 -4.16
N THR A 702 32.10 -0.14 -3.42
CA THR A 702 33.23 0.03 -2.48
C THR A 702 32.74 0.12 -1.04
N GLN A 703 33.59 -0.33 -0.10
CA GLN A 703 33.31 -0.16 1.33
C GLN A 703 33.15 1.32 1.70
N THR A 704 33.94 2.21 1.09
CA THR A 704 33.82 3.67 1.27
C THR A 704 32.46 4.19 0.85
N GLY A 705 31.89 3.70 -0.27
CA GLY A 705 30.53 4.05 -0.71
C GLY A 705 29.48 3.60 0.30
N ILE A 706 29.58 2.38 0.81
CA ILE A 706 28.68 1.84 1.84
C ILE A 706 28.79 2.67 3.13
N ASP A 707 30.01 3.03 3.57
CA ASP A 707 30.20 3.82 4.79
C ASP A 707 29.67 5.27 4.63
N LYS A 708 29.86 5.88 3.47
CA LYS A 708 29.26 7.19 3.15
C LYS A 708 27.71 7.10 3.18
N PHE A 709 27.15 6.05 2.59
CA PHE A 709 25.70 5.86 2.57
C PHE A 709 25.14 5.61 3.96
N ALA A 710 25.88 4.90 4.83
CA ALA A 710 25.51 4.74 6.23
C ALA A 710 25.45 6.10 6.96
N ASN A 711 26.43 6.98 6.72
CA ASN A 711 26.41 8.33 7.26
C ASN A 711 25.25 9.18 6.70
N PHE A 712 24.91 9.01 5.43
CA PHE A 712 23.75 9.65 4.82
C PHE A 712 22.44 9.21 5.49
N LEU A 713 22.26 7.90 5.77
CA LEU A 713 21.11 7.40 6.52
C LEU A 713 21.09 7.86 7.98
N ARG A 714 22.25 8.04 8.62
CA ARG A 714 22.30 8.66 9.96
C ARG A 714 21.87 10.11 9.92
N THR A 715 22.30 10.87 8.89
CA THR A 715 21.84 12.25 8.66
C THR A 715 20.31 12.29 8.43
N PHE A 716 19.76 11.34 7.72
CA PHE A 716 18.31 11.18 7.55
C PHE A 716 17.61 11.01 8.91
N VAL A 717 18.18 10.20 9.82
CA VAL A 717 17.64 10.01 11.18
C VAL A 717 17.74 11.32 11.99
N ASP A 718 18.89 12.00 11.95
CA ASP A 718 19.12 13.24 12.69
C ASP A 718 18.18 14.37 12.26
N LEU A 719 17.88 14.46 10.96
CA LEU A 719 16.97 15.45 10.37
C LEU A 719 15.47 15.12 10.60
N GLU A 720 15.16 14.07 11.34
CA GLU A 720 13.78 13.64 11.66
C GLU A 720 12.89 13.49 10.42
N ILE A 721 13.46 12.99 9.30
CA ILE A 721 12.69 12.64 8.10
C ILE A 721 12.05 11.27 8.34
N PRO A 722 10.74 11.07 8.08
CA PRO A 722 10.05 9.83 8.48
C PRO A 722 10.42 8.63 7.62
N HIS A 723 10.66 8.82 6.34
CA HIS A 723 10.85 7.73 5.38
C HIS A 723 11.80 8.10 4.25
N ILE A 724 12.55 7.11 3.78
CA ILE A 724 13.35 7.18 2.56
C ILE A 724 13.45 5.80 1.89
N GLN A 725 13.42 5.77 0.56
CA GLN A 725 13.61 4.58 -0.25
C GLN A 725 14.46 4.86 -1.49
N PHE A 726 15.00 3.80 -2.09
CA PHE A 726 16.00 3.94 -3.13
C PHE A 726 15.73 3.06 -4.35
N ASN A 727 15.97 3.63 -5.54
CA ASN A 727 16.26 2.87 -6.75
C ASN A 727 17.78 2.82 -6.95
N VAL A 728 18.33 1.64 -7.15
CA VAL A 728 19.74 1.44 -7.51
C VAL A 728 19.78 0.78 -8.87
N VAL A 729 19.73 1.60 -9.93
CA VAL A 729 19.59 1.15 -11.31
C VAL A 729 20.15 2.23 -12.25
N CYS A 730 20.82 1.85 -13.31
CA CYS A 730 21.25 2.81 -14.32
C CYS A 730 20.18 3.06 -15.39
N ARG A 731 20.20 4.25 -15.97
CA ARG A 731 19.25 4.68 -16.99
C ARG A 731 19.33 3.83 -18.25
N GLU A 732 20.54 3.41 -18.62
CA GLU A 732 20.82 2.60 -19.79
C GLU A 732 20.14 1.22 -19.73
N ASP A 733 20.12 0.58 -18.56
CA ASP A 733 19.48 -0.72 -18.37
C ASP A 733 17.95 -0.61 -18.44
N LEU A 734 17.37 0.45 -17.89
CA LEU A 734 15.94 0.73 -18.04
C LEU A 734 15.56 0.95 -19.52
N LEU A 735 16.36 1.68 -20.29
CA LEU A 735 16.13 1.88 -21.72
C LEU A 735 16.28 0.58 -22.53
N LYS A 736 17.24 -0.30 -22.17
CA LYS A 736 17.38 -1.63 -22.77
C LYS A 736 16.17 -2.51 -22.43
N ALA A 737 15.74 -2.50 -21.18
CA ALA A 737 14.57 -3.27 -20.72
C ALA A 737 13.28 -2.83 -21.42
N GLN A 738 13.11 -1.54 -21.67
CA GLN A 738 11.97 -1.02 -22.41
C GLN A 738 11.94 -1.49 -23.87
N LYS A 739 13.11 -1.62 -24.50
CA LYS A 739 13.26 -2.10 -25.89
C LYS A 739 13.16 -3.62 -26.02
N ASN A 740 13.65 -4.37 -25.02
CA ASN A 740 13.75 -5.83 -25.04
C ASN A 740 13.13 -6.45 -23.77
N PRO A 741 11.82 -6.31 -23.52
CA PRO A 741 11.19 -6.65 -22.24
C PRO A 741 11.37 -8.13 -21.84
N GLU A 742 11.41 -9.05 -22.80
CA GLU A 742 11.56 -10.49 -22.50
C GLU A 742 12.91 -10.82 -21.85
N GLN A 743 13.99 -10.10 -22.23
CA GLN A 743 15.32 -10.32 -21.68
C GLN A 743 15.50 -9.75 -20.28
N TYR A 744 14.61 -8.82 -19.88
CA TYR A 744 14.64 -8.10 -18.60
C TYR A 744 13.39 -8.36 -17.77
N SER A 745 12.71 -9.48 -17.95
CA SER A 745 11.47 -9.82 -17.28
C SER A 745 11.59 -9.88 -15.75
N SER A 746 12.79 -10.09 -15.21
CA SER A 746 13.08 -10.10 -13.78
C SER A 746 13.56 -8.76 -13.23
N LEU A 747 13.75 -7.74 -14.07
CA LEU A 747 14.20 -6.42 -13.62
C LEU A 747 13.12 -5.75 -12.78
N THR A 748 13.43 -5.48 -11.53
CA THR A 748 12.55 -4.79 -10.60
C THR A 748 12.95 -3.33 -10.45
N VAL A 749 11.95 -2.48 -10.17
CA VAL A 749 12.15 -1.06 -9.85
C VAL A 749 11.27 -0.65 -8.69
N ARG A 750 11.75 0.30 -7.90
CA ARG A 750 10.95 0.95 -6.86
C ARG A 750 10.06 2.02 -7.49
N VAL A 751 8.77 1.86 -7.41
CA VAL A 751 7.81 2.85 -7.96
C VAL A 751 7.65 4.01 -6.96
N ALA A 752 6.79 3.86 -5.98
CA ALA A 752 6.67 4.76 -4.85
C ALA A 752 5.99 4.00 -3.69
N GLY A 753 6.81 3.54 -2.74
CA GLY A 753 6.37 2.72 -1.61
C GLY A 753 6.26 1.22 -1.90
N TYR A 754 6.44 0.77 -3.12
CA TYR A 754 6.42 -0.64 -3.52
C TYR A 754 7.33 -0.91 -4.72
N THR A 755 7.69 -2.16 -4.89
CA THR A 755 8.51 -2.67 -6.01
C THR A 755 7.63 -3.39 -7.01
N ALA A 756 7.93 -3.21 -8.30
CA ALA A 756 7.26 -3.90 -9.42
C ALA A 756 8.28 -4.35 -10.47
N TYR A 757 7.89 -5.32 -11.31
CA TYR A 757 8.68 -5.65 -12.50
C TYR A 757 8.54 -4.52 -13.53
N PHE A 758 9.67 -3.93 -13.91
CA PHE A 758 9.71 -2.77 -14.80
C PHE A 758 9.01 -3.02 -16.13
N THR A 759 9.20 -4.20 -16.71
CA THR A 759 8.64 -4.59 -18.01
C THR A 759 7.12 -4.82 -17.98
N GLU A 760 6.52 -4.98 -16.81
CA GLU A 760 5.07 -5.13 -16.62
C GLU A 760 4.34 -3.78 -16.45
N LEU A 761 5.07 -2.68 -16.27
CA LEU A 761 4.51 -1.33 -16.12
C LEU A 761 4.13 -0.72 -17.47
N ALA A 762 3.13 0.16 -17.47
CA ALA A 762 2.77 0.93 -18.67
C ALA A 762 3.89 1.90 -19.07
N GLY A 763 4.01 2.18 -20.36
CA GLY A 763 5.11 2.97 -20.92
C GLY A 763 5.23 4.38 -20.31
N GLU A 764 4.12 5.00 -19.95
CA GLU A 764 4.08 6.32 -19.31
C GLU A 764 4.80 6.31 -17.95
N LEU A 765 4.56 5.27 -17.13
CA LEU A 765 5.22 5.09 -15.84
C LEU A 765 6.68 4.66 -16.01
N GLN A 766 6.98 3.80 -16.98
CA GLN A 766 8.38 3.47 -17.33
C GLN A 766 9.20 4.72 -17.68
N ASN A 767 8.65 5.59 -18.52
CA ASN A 767 9.31 6.84 -18.94
C ASN A 767 9.54 7.78 -17.76
N GLU A 768 8.58 7.87 -16.83
CA GLU A 768 8.71 8.66 -15.60
C GLU A 768 9.86 8.12 -14.73
N ILE A 769 9.94 6.81 -14.49
CA ILE A 769 11.02 6.18 -13.70
C ILE A 769 12.40 6.41 -14.35
N ILE A 770 12.47 6.32 -15.69
CA ILE A 770 13.70 6.61 -16.44
C ILE A 770 14.14 8.06 -16.26
N ALA A 771 13.20 9.01 -16.19
CA ALA A 771 13.46 10.44 -16.10
C ALA A 771 13.89 10.92 -14.70
N ARG A 772 13.71 10.11 -13.64
CA ARG A 772 14.06 10.48 -12.25
C ARG A 772 15.54 10.87 -12.13
N THR A 773 15.83 11.89 -11.32
CA THR A 773 17.20 12.30 -11.02
C THR A 773 18.01 11.15 -10.46
N THR A 774 19.23 10.96 -10.96
CA THR A 774 20.14 9.91 -10.52
C THR A 774 21.39 10.55 -9.90
N TYR A 775 21.74 10.11 -8.69
CA TYR A 775 22.91 10.56 -7.96
C TYR A 775 24.05 9.56 -8.09
N ASP A 776 25.25 10.08 -8.17
CA ASP A 776 26.51 9.32 -8.21
C ASP A 776 27.27 9.37 -6.88
N ASN A 777 26.85 10.26 -5.96
CA ASN A 777 27.45 10.46 -4.65
C ASN A 777 26.40 11.02 -3.66
N VAL A 778 26.73 11.07 -2.37
CA VAL A 778 25.93 11.65 -1.26
C VAL A 778 26.55 12.90 -0.66
#